data_188fa6ce8c7b0db5c9a5b7d3625f230d
#
_entry.id   188fa6ce8c7b0db5c9a5b7d3625f230d
#
_cell.length_a   1.000
_cell.length_b   1.000
_cell.length_c   1.000
_cell.angle_alpha   90.00
_cell.angle_beta   90.00
_cell.angle_gamma   90.00
#
_symmetry.space_group_name_H-M   'P 1'
#
loop_
_entity.id
_entity.type
_entity.pdbx_description
1 polymer ?
#
loop_
_entity_poly.entity_id
_entity_poly.type
_entity_poly.pdbx_seq_one_letter_code
_entity_poly.pdbx_strand_id
1 'polypeptide(L)'
;VIPSLYLAATQSGHLTGGGFEVQGSQSLHVQYQLEDHFPEQGASPLALVAAPRADATYRDMKDAVALLQRAAGEVPSVTVLPDTTQPPPRPDRPYVVSLRVDFNNTGAVDVAKKLRTKLGVEGEHPGRVENGSVNLYVIGQGALGAAASAKTKQDIGAAERWNLPIVLVVLLAVFGSLAAAAIPLALGIGTVIVTMGLVYLLSLFTTMSVFVTSTVSMFGIALAIDYSLFILMRYREELRAGRQPQEAVDAAMATSGLAVVLSGLTVVASLTGIYLINTPVLVSMATGAILAVSVAVLASVSLTPVVLAVFGRAVAKRSALLHWARSPQTVQSRFWTSWTASVMRRPWASALVAAGFLLALAAPALSLSLGNSMLRQFDSSHEIRGGVAAAAQALGPGALGPIRVLVTIPGADASAPAHAETFAAIRQEMSQAPNIASVSPPVFGDDNSSGLLSAVLSVDPEDMAARTTVDWMREHLPEAAGSPAVQVDVGGPTALIKDFDDRVAAAEPMVLVFVALIAFLMLLVSIQSVLLALKGVVMTVLSVAAAYGSLVMVFQWGWLERFGFASTGSIDTFIPPLVLAMTFGLSMDYEIFLLTRIRERFLQTGNTHDAVAYGVSTSARTITSAALIMIAVFIGFAFAGMPLVAELGVACAVAIAVDATVVRLVLVPALMAMFAEWNWWLPRWLARILPSVDFEKPLPTVDLGDVVVIPDDISTLITPSADLRVVVKSAARLKGLVPDAVCVSDPLALRGCGIAEMATSKIQAVPVATGPAPSGGTMVSHALARLTGGWQSRTGTVRAQPRTIRPVHPVTVWRRRLAIALDALETESWAATEIGLDVPALTRCRPMEAAAVQLPTGDRLQIPTGAETLRLAGYLVLARNSSRDYAGLAELADALGPKTVAGALRGIDAYYSGQPADGHWMATQLVCRLADPEPTARGDYTSGDDALGASTDWEHVQGRCLAVAVAMLEEAR
;
A
#
# COMPACT_ATOMS: atom_id res chain seq x y z
N VAL A 1 -12.76 14.85 -10.95
CA VAL A 1 -12.41 13.91 -12.04
C VAL A 1 -12.61 14.53 -13.41
N ILE A 2 -13.78 15.16 -13.72
CA ILE A 2 -14.04 15.70 -15.06
C ILE A 2 -13.04 16.81 -15.48
N PRO A 3 -12.77 17.85 -14.66
CA PRO A 3 -11.73 18.82 -14.98
C PRO A 3 -10.34 18.18 -15.12
N SER A 4 -10.01 17.25 -14.24
CA SER A 4 -8.73 16.54 -14.27
C SER A 4 -8.56 15.66 -15.52
N LEU A 5 -9.64 15.12 -16.07
CA LEU A 5 -9.60 14.36 -17.34
C LEU A 5 -9.19 15.25 -18.51
N TYR A 6 -9.72 16.47 -18.58
CA TYR A 6 -9.34 17.44 -19.61
C TYR A 6 -7.86 17.85 -19.47
N LEU A 7 -7.43 18.17 -18.23
CA LEU A 7 -6.05 18.52 -17.94
C LEU A 7 -5.07 17.36 -18.25
N ALA A 8 -5.44 16.14 -17.87
CA ALA A 8 -4.66 14.94 -18.15
C ALA A 8 -4.49 14.69 -19.67
N ALA A 9 -5.53 14.96 -20.46
CA ALA A 9 -5.47 14.80 -21.92
C ALA A 9 -4.50 15.79 -22.59
N THR A 10 -4.33 16.99 -22.03
CA THR A 10 -3.45 18.05 -22.55
C THR A 10 -2.02 18.00 -22.05
N GLN A 11 -1.75 17.20 -21.01
CA GLN A 11 -0.47 17.10 -20.29
C GLN A 11 0.75 16.85 -21.18
N SER A 12 0.61 16.00 -22.15
CA SER A 12 1.76 15.49 -22.94
C SER A 12 2.48 16.53 -23.81
N GLY A 13 1.90 17.71 -23.99
CA GLY A 13 2.55 18.84 -24.68
C GLY A 13 3.52 19.62 -23.79
N HIS A 14 3.45 19.43 -22.47
CA HIS A 14 4.22 20.19 -21.48
C HIS A 14 5.32 19.37 -20.79
N LEU A 15 5.43 18.08 -21.14
CA LEU A 15 6.46 17.19 -20.58
C LEU A 15 7.69 17.13 -21.48
N THR A 16 8.89 17.15 -20.87
CA THR A 16 10.17 17.08 -21.57
C THR A 16 10.77 15.68 -21.55
N GLY A 17 11.45 15.29 -22.64
CA GLY A 17 12.27 14.07 -22.66
C GLY A 17 13.66 14.25 -22.05
N GLY A 18 14.03 15.46 -21.58
CA GLY A 18 15.28 15.79 -20.91
C GLY A 18 15.21 15.60 -19.39
N GLY A 19 16.16 16.27 -18.69
CA GLY A 19 16.23 16.24 -17.22
C GLY A 19 17.38 15.41 -16.68
N PHE A 20 18.34 15.04 -17.53
CA PHE A 20 19.57 14.31 -17.17
C PHE A 20 20.67 15.24 -16.65
N GLU A 21 20.40 16.52 -16.54
CA GLU A 21 21.33 17.54 -16.13
C GLU A 21 21.69 17.37 -14.65
N VAL A 22 23.00 17.44 -14.36
CA VAL A 22 23.52 17.39 -12.99
C VAL A 22 24.09 18.76 -12.64
N GLN A 23 23.49 19.41 -11.69
CA GLN A 23 23.91 20.72 -11.21
C GLN A 23 25.37 20.67 -10.75
N GLY A 24 26.22 21.58 -11.32
CA GLY A 24 27.62 21.68 -10.98
C GLY A 24 28.56 20.68 -11.66
N SER A 25 28.06 19.86 -12.61
CA SER A 25 28.92 18.98 -13.42
C SER A 25 29.68 19.74 -14.51
N GLN A 26 30.85 19.20 -14.90
CA GLN A 26 31.63 19.76 -16.03
C GLN A 26 30.84 19.76 -17.32
N SER A 27 30.08 18.68 -17.59
CA SER A 27 29.30 18.55 -18.82
C SER A 27 28.20 19.58 -18.92
N LEU A 28 27.55 19.93 -17.80
CA LEU A 28 26.53 20.99 -17.77
C LEU A 28 27.16 22.36 -17.91
N HIS A 29 28.35 22.59 -17.32
CA HIS A 29 29.10 23.82 -17.50
C HIS A 29 29.44 24.02 -18.97
N VAL A 30 29.97 23.00 -19.63
CA VAL A 30 30.25 23.03 -21.08
C VAL A 30 29.00 23.33 -21.86
N GLN A 31 27.86 22.73 -21.52
CA GLN A 31 26.61 23.01 -22.20
C GLN A 31 26.18 24.48 -22.11
N TYR A 32 26.20 25.06 -20.91
CA TYR A 32 25.87 26.49 -20.73
C TYR A 32 26.82 27.41 -21.50
N GLN A 33 28.11 27.14 -21.47
CA GLN A 33 29.11 27.93 -22.21
C GLN A 33 28.89 27.81 -23.73
N LEU A 34 28.46 26.64 -24.21
CA LEU A 34 28.11 26.46 -25.62
C LEU A 34 26.87 27.26 -26.01
N GLU A 35 25.86 27.31 -25.15
CA GLU A 35 24.65 28.11 -25.40
C GLU A 35 24.95 29.62 -25.42
N ASP A 36 25.83 30.07 -24.49
CA ASP A 36 26.11 31.48 -24.31
C ASP A 36 27.14 32.03 -25.33
N HIS A 37 28.24 31.29 -25.62
CA HIS A 37 29.38 31.79 -26.34
C HIS A 37 29.70 31.09 -27.67
N PHE A 38 28.98 30.01 -28.01
CA PHE A 38 29.21 29.25 -29.27
C PHE A 38 27.91 29.06 -30.05
N PRO A 39 27.25 30.14 -30.51
CA PRO A 39 25.94 30.04 -31.14
C PRO A 39 25.90 29.18 -32.39
N GLU A 40 27.06 29.06 -33.09
CA GLU A 40 27.16 28.22 -34.29
C GLU A 40 27.30 26.72 -34.00
N GLN A 41 27.70 26.33 -32.77
CA GLN A 41 27.90 24.93 -32.40
C GLN A 41 26.66 24.26 -31.82
N GLY A 42 25.58 24.98 -31.57
CA GLY A 42 24.23 24.55 -31.19
C GLY A 42 24.15 23.55 -30.04
N ALA A 43 23.36 23.89 -29.05
CA ALA A 43 23.21 23.03 -27.82
C ALA A 43 22.46 21.74 -28.10
N SER A 44 21.54 21.70 -29.05
CA SER A 44 20.70 20.53 -29.37
C SER A 44 20.70 20.21 -30.85
N PRO A 45 21.65 19.39 -31.32
CA PRO A 45 21.69 19.04 -32.73
C PRO A 45 20.48 18.15 -33.08
N LEU A 46 19.65 18.64 -34.02
CA LEU A 46 18.74 17.83 -34.76
C LEU A 46 19.36 17.50 -36.11
N ALA A 47 19.09 16.33 -36.64
CA ALA A 47 19.50 15.97 -37.97
C ALA A 47 18.38 15.22 -38.69
N LEU A 48 18.31 15.43 -40.00
CA LEU A 48 17.44 14.70 -40.91
C LEU A 48 18.27 13.73 -41.73
N VAL A 49 17.78 12.50 -41.88
CA VAL A 49 18.53 11.46 -42.59
C VAL A 49 17.71 10.92 -43.74
N ALA A 50 18.33 10.87 -44.92
CA ALA A 50 17.84 10.16 -46.09
C ALA A 50 18.61 8.87 -46.22
N ALA A 51 17.95 7.72 -46.03
CA ALA A 51 18.57 6.41 -46.16
C ALA A 51 18.04 5.67 -47.40
N PRO A 52 18.89 5.33 -48.37
CA PRO A 52 18.48 4.64 -49.57
C PRO A 52 18.09 3.20 -49.29
N ARG A 53 17.09 2.71 -50.00
CA ARG A 53 16.76 1.29 -50.09
C ARG A 53 17.47 0.68 -51.33
N ALA A 54 17.41 -0.63 -51.49
CA ALA A 54 18.10 -1.32 -52.55
C ALA A 54 17.72 -0.89 -53.98
N ASP A 55 16.56 -0.28 -54.16
CA ASP A 55 15.98 0.20 -55.41
C ASP A 55 16.16 1.72 -55.61
N ALA A 56 16.86 2.42 -54.72
CA ALA A 56 17.05 3.84 -54.78
C ALA A 56 17.94 4.25 -55.94
N THR A 57 17.57 5.34 -56.63
CA THR A 57 18.37 5.95 -57.69
C THR A 57 19.05 7.25 -57.20
N TYR A 58 20.03 7.74 -57.94
CA TYR A 58 20.68 9.03 -57.66
C TYR A 58 19.68 10.21 -57.60
N ARG A 59 18.65 10.17 -58.48
CA ARG A 59 17.60 11.15 -58.51
C ARG A 59 16.76 11.11 -57.27
N ASP A 60 16.37 9.89 -56.81
CA ASP A 60 15.57 9.74 -55.58
C ASP A 60 16.29 10.29 -54.39
N MET A 61 17.59 10.03 -54.25
CA MET A 61 18.41 10.60 -53.17
C MET A 61 18.49 12.11 -53.21
N LYS A 62 18.66 12.68 -54.37
CA LYS A 62 18.70 14.16 -54.57
C LYS A 62 17.35 14.78 -54.21
N ASP A 63 16.25 14.17 -54.68
CA ASP A 63 14.90 14.65 -54.38
C ASP A 63 14.56 14.49 -52.87
N ALA A 64 15.00 13.39 -52.24
CA ALA A 64 14.89 13.18 -50.80
C ALA A 64 15.62 14.27 -50.00
N VAL A 65 16.88 14.58 -50.34
CA VAL A 65 17.64 15.62 -49.64
C VAL A 65 17.01 17.00 -49.86
N ALA A 66 16.55 17.30 -51.06
CA ALA A 66 15.82 18.55 -51.32
C ALA A 66 14.50 18.64 -50.55
N LEU A 67 13.80 17.53 -50.31
CA LEU A 67 12.62 17.45 -49.45
C LEU A 67 12.98 17.73 -48.01
N LEU A 68 14.05 17.11 -47.47
CA LEU A 68 14.54 17.32 -46.10
C LEU A 68 14.88 18.80 -45.86
N GLN A 69 15.62 19.42 -46.79
CA GLN A 69 16.00 20.85 -46.71
C GLN A 69 14.79 21.78 -46.76
N ARG A 70 13.80 21.49 -47.62
CA ARG A 70 12.53 22.24 -47.68
C ARG A 70 11.74 22.08 -46.38
N ALA A 71 11.57 20.85 -45.88
CA ALA A 71 10.85 20.61 -44.64
C ALA A 71 11.49 21.36 -43.47
N ALA A 72 12.81 21.41 -43.41
CA ALA A 72 13.56 22.18 -42.41
C ALA A 72 13.34 23.69 -42.53
N GLY A 73 13.44 24.24 -43.76
CA GLY A 73 13.27 25.67 -44.03
C GLY A 73 11.85 26.20 -43.77
N GLU A 74 10.84 25.32 -43.74
CA GLU A 74 9.46 25.69 -43.43
C GLU A 74 9.13 25.68 -41.91
N VAL A 75 10.06 25.25 -41.09
CA VAL A 75 9.87 25.27 -39.62
C VAL A 75 10.59 26.49 -39.05
N PRO A 76 9.89 27.40 -38.41
CA PRO A 76 10.51 28.57 -37.76
C PRO A 76 11.57 28.13 -36.74
N SER A 77 12.66 28.91 -36.65
CA SER A 77 13.76 28.69 -35.71
C SER A 77 14.60 27.43 -35.99
N VAL A 78 14.58 26.93 -37.21
CA VAL A 78 15.47 25.89 -37.73
C VAL A 78 16.36 26.44 -38.81
N THR A 79 17.66 26.24 -38.65
CA THR A 79 18.65 26.63 -39.67
C THR A 79 19.36 25.37 -40.15
N VAL A 80 19.41 25.17 -41.47
CA VAL A 80 20.17 24.08 -42.10
C VAL A 80 21.64 24.44 -42.05
N LEU A 81 22.46 23.60 -41.40
CA LEU A 81 23.90 23.81 -41.38
C LEU A 81 24.54 23.32 -42.68
N PRO A 82 25.39 24.13 -43.34
CA PRO A 82 26.09 23.68 -44.51
C PRO A 82 27.16 22.63 -44.13
N ASP A 83 27.01 21.41 -44.61
CA ASP A 83 28.01 20.35 -44.41
C ASP A 83 28.87 20.25 -45.66
N THR A 84 30.10 20.73 -45.54
CA THR A 84 31.10 20.66 -46.62
C THR A 84 31.92 19.38 -46.57
N THR A 85 31.72 18.53 -45.56
CA THR A 85 32.51 17.31 -45.33
C THR A 85 31.89 16.07 -45.95
N GLN A 86 30.56 16.06 -46.18
CA GLN A 86 29.90 14.94 -46.83
C GLN A 86 30.02 14.98 -48.36
N PRO A 87 30.29 13.82 -49.01
CA PRO A 87 30.19 13.76 -50.45
C PRO A 87 28.75 13.93 -50.92
N PRO A 88 28.51 14.32 -52.21
CA PRO A 88 27.18 14.49 -52.76
C PRO A 88 26.26 13.28 -52.52
N PRO A 89 24.93 13.44 -52.42
CA PRO A 89 23.99 12.36 -52.14
C PRO A 89 24.16 11.26 -53.21
N ARG A 90 24.26 9.97 -52.73
CA ARG A 90 24.44 8.77 -53.58
C ARG A 90 23.47 7.67 -53.14
N PRO A 91 23.07 6.77 -54.05
CA PRO A 91 22.17 5.66 -53.77
C PRO A 91 22.79 4.52 -52.92
N ASP A 92 24.11 4.53 -52.72
CA ASP A 92 24.87 3.51 -52.00
C ASP A 92 25.09 3.84 -50.51
N ARG A 93 24.78 5.06 -50.07
CA ARG A 93 24.98 5.48 -48.68
C ARG A 93 23.96 6.51 -48.23
N PRO A 94 23.62 6.52 -46.93
CA PRO A 94 22.76 7.50 -46.32
C PRO A 94 23.37 8.93 -46.40
N TYR A 95 22.51 9.95 -46.39
CA TYR A 95 22.91 11.37 -46.34
C TYR A 95 22.27 12.06 -45.16
N VAL A 96 23.04 12.85 -44.42
CA VAL A 96 22.60 13.56 -43.19
C VAL A 96 22.54 15.05 -43.41
N VAL A 97 21.42 15.67 -43.08
CA VAL A 97 21.22 17.13 -43.07
C VAL A 97 21.25 17.59 -41.64
N SER A 98 22.30 18.24 -41.22
CA SER A 98 22.46 18.77 -39.86
C SER A 98 21.66 20.06 -39.70
N LEU A 99 20.96 20.18 -38.59
CA LEU A 99 20.11 21.32 -38.27
C LEU A 99 20.56 21.97 -36.95
N ARG A 100 20.51 23.31 -36.93
CA ARG A 100 20.57 24.10 -35.71
C ARG A 100 19.17 24.52 -35.33
N VAL A 101 18.84 24.40 -34.03
CA VAL A 101 17.58 24.81 -33.45
C VAL A 101 17.83 25.89 -32.41
N ASP A 102 17.18 27.06 -32.58
CA ASP A 102 17.38 28.22 -31.70
C ASP A 102 16.57 28.13 -30.40
N PHE A 103 16.38 26.95 -29.84
CA PHE A 103 15.62 26.69 -28.63
C PHE A 103 16.36 25.77 -27.67
N ASN A 104 15.95 25.85 -26.39
CA ASN A 104 16.32 24.88 -25.36
C ASN A 104 15.72 23.48 -25.69
N ASN A 105 16.11 22.46 -24.95
CA ASN A 105 15.70 21.08 -25.16
C ASN A 105 14.18 20.88 -25.32
N THR A 106 13.35 21.66 -24.64
CA THR A 106 11.87 21.57 -24.72
C THR A 106 11.36 22.06 -26.07
N GLY A 107 11.89 23.17 -26.56
CA GLY A 107 11.57 23.69 -27.88
C GLY A 107 12.04 22.77 -29.02
N ALA A 108 13.20 22.10 -28.85
CA ALA A 108 13.73 21.15 -29.81
C ALA A 108 12.80 19.91 -29.96
N VAL A 109 12.12 19.47 -28.91
CA VAL A 109 11.11 18.39 -28.98
C VAL A 109 9.92 18.78 -29.86
N ASP A 110 9.42 19.98 -29.72
CA ASP A 110 8.29 20.47 -30.54
C ASP A 110 8.67 20.68 -31.99
N VAL A 111 9.87 21.19 -32.25
CA VAL A 111 10.44 21.28 -33.61
C VAL A 111 10.55 19.88 -34.23
N ALA A 112 11.09 18.91 -33.48
CA ALA A 112 11.20 17.53 -33.93
C ALA A 112 9.84 16.93 -34.28
N LYS A 113 8.79 17.15 -33.43
CA LYS A 113 7.42 16.70 -33.72
C LYS A 113 6.88 17.29 -35.04
N LYS A 114 7.10 18.57 -35.26
CA LYS A 114 6.67 19.22 -36.51
C LYS A 114 7.40 18.62 -37.71
N LEU A 115 8.73 18.43 -37.63
CA LEU A 115 9.52 17.81 -38.68
C LEU A 115 9.10 16.38 -38.97
N ARG A 116 8.88 15.58 -37.94
CA ARG A 116 8.38 14.18 -38.03
C ARG A 116 7.04 14.14 -38.79
N THR A 117 6.09 15.00 -38.41
CA THR A 117 4.80 15.10 -39.10
C THR A 117 4.94 15.52 -40.59
N LYS A 118 5.78 16.51 -40.88
CA LYS A 118 6.00 16.97 -42.24
C LYS A 118 6.68 15.92 -43.13
N LEU A 119 7.55 15.11 -42.55
CA LEU A 119 8.26 14.07 -43.28
C LEU A 119 7.50 12.73 -43.32
N GLY A 120 6.28 12.68 -42.75
CA GLY A 120 5.47 11.45 -42.70
C GLY A 120 6.05 10.37 -41.82
N VAL A 121 6.81 10.73 -40.77
CA VAL A 121 7.28 9.81 -39.75
C VAL A 121 6.14 9.58 -38.77
N GLU A 122 5.51 8.42 -38.85
CA GLU A 122 4.33 8.08 -38.01
C GLU A 122 4.61 6.84 -37.14
N GLY A 123 4.41 7.02 -35.85
CA GLY A 123 4.61 5.93 -34.88
C GLY A 123 6.03 5.39 -34.90
N GLU A 124 6.17 4.10 -35.25
CA GLU A 124 7.44 3.37 -35.28
C GLU A 124 8.05 3.30 -36.71
N HIS A 125 7.38 3.92 -37.71
CA HIS A 125 7.75 3.80 -39.11
C HIS A 125 8.43 5.06 -39.64
N PRO A 126 9.50 4.91 -40.46
CA PRO A 126 10.15 6.04 -41.12
C PRO A 126 9.24 6.68 -42.14
N GLY A 127 9.42 7.98 -42.36
CA GLY A 127 8.86 8.65 -43.52
C GLY A 127 9.43 8.07 -44.82
N ARG A 128 8.72 8.28 -45.92
CA ARG A 128 9.15 7.79 -47.25
C ARG A 128 8.94 8.84 -48.34
N VAL A 129 9.81 8.84 -49.33
CA VAL A 129 9.58 9.57 -50.56
C VAL A 129 8.43 8.91 -51.35
N GLU A 130 7.77 9.64 -52.26
CA GLU A 130 6.56 9.16 -52.96
C GLU A 130 6.70 7.81 -53.66
N ASN A 131 7.86 7.46 -54.19
CA ASN A 131 8.14 6.14 -54.78
C ASN A 131 8.58 5.06 -53.78
N GLY A 132 8.75 5.42 -52.47
CA GLY A 132 9.14 4.50 -51.41
C GLY A 132 10.60 4.02 -51.43
N SER A 133 11.43 4.55 -52.34
CA SER A 133 12.83 4.10 -52.50
C SER A 133 13.80 4.64 -51.43
N VAL A 134 13.43 5.69 -50.69
CA VAL A 134 14.28 6.32 -49.67
C VAL A 134 13.47 6.49 -48.40
N ASN A 135 14.02 6.04 -47.27
CA ASN A 135 13.50 6.25 -45.95
C ASN A 135 13.98 7.59 -45.39
N LEU A 136 13.09 8.31 -44.73
CA LEU A 136 13.35 9.62 -44.12
C LEU A 136 13.24 9.52 -42.62
N TYR A 137 14.20 10.07 -41.88
CA TYR A 137 14.26 10.03 -40.44
C TYR A 137 14.53 11.41 -39.85
N VAL A 138 14.06 11.60 -38.61
CA VAL A 138 14.40 12.75 -37.77
C VAL A 138 15.11 12.23 -36.54
N ILE A 139 16.35 12.63 -36.32
CA ILE A 139 17.21 12.14 -35.22
C ILE A 139 17.77 13.30 -34.40
N GLY A 140 18.39 12.99 -33.26
CA GLY A 140 18.91 13.93 -32.29
C GLY A 140 18.09 13.94 -31.00
N GLN A 141 18.55 14.68 -29.99
CA GLN A 141 17.92 14.65 -28.66
C GLN A 141 16.44 15.06 -28.65
N GLY A 142 16.10 16.12 -29.43
CA GLY A 142 14.70 16.55 -29.58
C GLY A 142 13.81 15.46 -30.21
N ALA A 143 14.34 14.71 -31.19
CA ALA A 143 13.65 13.62 -31.86
C ALA A 143 13.50 12.41 -30.94
N LEU A 144 14.53 12.07 -30.14
CA LEU A 144 14.47 11.02 -29.11
C LEU A 144 13.39 11.35 -28.06
N GLY A 145 13.35 12.60 -27.56
CA GLY A 145 12.32 13.07 -26.64
C GLY A 145 10.90 13.00 -27.22
N ALA A 146 10.72 13.38 -28.49
CA ALA A 146 9.45 13.27 -29.19
C ALA A 146 9.00 11.82 -29.38
N ALA A 147 9.92 10.94 -29.79
CA ALA A 147 9.68 9.50 -29.93
C ALA A 147 9.35 8.85 -28.57
N ALA A 148 10.12 9.16 -27.51
CA ALA A 148 9.88 8.66 -26.17
C ALA A 148 8.50 9.05 -25.63
N SER A 149 8.10 10.32 -25.84
CA SER A 149 6.76 10.78 -25.43
C SER A 149 5.64 10.04 -26.17
N ALA A 150 5.80 9.79 -27.48
CA ALA A 150 4.83 9.04 -28.27
C ALA A 150 4.77 7.56 -27.86
N LYS A 151 5.94 6.91 -27.70
CA LYS A 151 6.06 5.51 -27.28
C LYS A 151 5.50 5.29 -25.87
N THR A 152 5.84 6.17 -24.91
CA THR A 152 5.32 6.09 -23.54
C THR A 152 3.78 6.11 -23.52
N LYS A 153 3.15 7.00 -24.31
CA LYS A 153 1.69 7.01 -24.42
C LYS A 153 1.11 5.73 -24.99
N GLN A 154 1.70 5.24 -26.06
CA GLN A 154 1.26 4.01 -26.72
C GLN A 154 1.38 2.82 -25.79
N ASP A 155 2.51 2.67 -25.10
CA ASP A 155 2.82 1.53 -24.25
C ASP A 155 2.01 1.56 -22.96
N ILE A 156 1.81 2.73 -22.32
CA ILE A 156 0.90 2.85 -21.18
C ILE A 156 -0.51 2.44 -21.59
N GLY A 157 -1.02 2.95 -22.72
CA GLY A 157 -2.34 2.59 -23.20
C GLY A 157 -2.48 1.11 -23.59
N ALA A 158 -1.40 0.49 -24.07
CA ALA A 158 -1.35 -0.95 -24.32
C ALA A 158 -1.29 -1.75 -23.02
N ALA A 159 -0.43 -1.35 -22.07
CA ALA A 159 -0.31 -1.96 -20.77
C ALA A 159 -1.64 -1.90 -20.00
N GLU A 160 -2.31 -0.75 -19.95
CA GLU A 160 -3.59 -0.60 -19.27
C GLU A 160 -4.69 -1.48 -19.89
N ARG A 161 -4.75 -1.60 -21.22
CA ARG A 161 -5.73 -2.46 -21.90
C ARG A 161 -5.65 -3.93 -21.49
N TRP A 162 -4.44 -4.45 -21.26
CA TRP A 162 -4.22 -5.83 -20.81
C TRP A 162 -4.21 -5.97 -19.30
N ASN A 163 -3.63 -5.01 -18.59
CA ASN A 163 -3.48 -5.05 -17.15
C ASN A 163 -4.82 -4.91 -16.41
N LEU A 164 -5.68 -3.95 -16.82
CA LEU A 164 -6.96 -3.74 -16.14
C LEU A 164 -7.88 -4.99 -16.14
N PRO A 165 -8.04 -5.75 -17.25
CA PRO A 165 -8.77 -7.01 -17.22
C PRO A 165 -8.11 -8.07 -16.33
N ILE A 166 -6.79 -8.20 -16.35
CA ILE A 166 -6.07 -9.16 -15.51
C ILE A 166 -6.27 -8.83 -14.03
N VAL A 167 -6.09 -7.57 -13.67
CA VAL A 167 -6.32 -7.09 -12.30
C VAL A 167 -7.78 -7.29 -11.88
N LEU A 168 -8.75 -7.04 -12.77
CA LEU A 168 -10.15 -7.29 -12.50
C LEU A 168 -10.41 -8.78 -12.22
N VAL A 169 -9.81 -9.69 -13.00
CA VAL A 169 -9.93 -11.15 -12.79
C VAL A 169 -9.34 -11.53 -11.43
N VAL A 170 -8.15 -11.01 -11.07
CA VAL A 170 -7.53 -11.27 -9.77
C VAL A 170 -8.38 -10.71 -8.63
N LEU A 171 -8.90 -9.48 -8.77
CA LEU A 171 -9.81 -8.89 -7.80
C LEU A 171 -11.11 -9.72 -7.64
N LEU A 172 -11.67 -10.22 -8.75
CA LEU A 172 -12.82 -11.11 -8.71
C LEU A 172 -12.52 -12.43 -8.00
N ALA A 173 -11.33 -13.01 -8.24
CA ALA A 173 -10.87 -14.21 -7.55
C ALA A 173 -10.73 -14.00 -6.04
N VAL A 174 -10.19 -12.85 -5.62
CA VAL A 174 -10.01 -12.50 -4.21
C VAL A 174 -11.34 -12.18 -3.53
N PHE A 175 -12.16 -11.34 -4.15
CA PHE A 175 -13.39 -10.84 -3.52
C PHE A 175 -14.62 -11.71 -3.76
N GLY A 176 -14.68 -12.43 -4.88
CA GLY A 176 -15.85 -13.21 -5.26
C GLY A 176 -17.12 -12.38 -5.56
N SER A 177 -16.97 -11.06 -5.81
CA SER A 177 -18.06 -10.13 -6.07
C SER A 177 -17.60 -9.06 -7.05
N LEU A 178 -18.40 -8.84 -8.12
CA LEU A 178 -18.09 -7.81 -9.12
C LEU A 178 -18.12 -6.40 -8.51
N ALA A 179 -19.10 -6.11 -7.66
CA ALA A 179 -19.18 -4.80 -6.99
C ALA A 179 -17.96 -4.54 -6.10
N ALA A 180 -17.48 -5.57 -5.37
CA ALA A 180 -16.29 -5.45 -4.53
C ALA A 180 -14.99 -5.32 -5.34
N ALA A 181 -14.90 -5.89 -6.54
CA ALA A 181 -13.77 -5.78 -7.43
C ALA A 181 -13.75 -4.44 -8.20
N ALA A 182 -14.93 -3.93 -8.58
CA ALA A 182 -15.04 -2.69 -9.35
C ALA A 182 -14.65 -1.45 -8.54
N ILE A 183 -14.89 -1.42 -7.22
CA ILE A 183 -14.59 -0.25 -6.38
C ILE A 183 -13.09 0.07 -6.35
N PRO A 184 -12.18 -0.85 -5.98
CA PRO A 184 -10.75 -0.59 -6.00
C PRO A 184 -10.23 -0.18 -7.38
N LEU A 185 -10.73 -0.83 -8.43
CA LEU A 185 -10.34 -0.54 -9.80
C LEU A 185 -10.76 0.87 -10.25
N ALA A 186 -11.99 1.27 -9.94
CA ALA A 186 -12.48 2.61 -10.24
C ALA A 186 -11.71 3.70 -9.47
N LEU A 187 -11.36 3.43 -8.21
CA LEU A 187 -10.51 4.32 -7.40
C LEU A 187 -9.11 4.43 -7.99
N GLY A 188 -8.52 3.33 -8.46
CA GLY A 188 -7.22 3.32 -9.12
C GLY A 188 -7.20 4.19 -10.37
N ILE A 189 -8.16 4.00 -11.27
CA ILE A 189 -8.30 4.80 -12.49
C ILE A 189 -8.55 6.28 -12.13
N GLY A 190 -9.43 6.55 -11.18
CA GLY A 190 -9.70 7.91 -10.71
C GLY A 190 -8.47 8.59 -10.12
N THR A 191 -7.66 7.86 -9.36
CA THR A 191 -6.39 8.35 -8.80
C THR A 191 -5.42 8.76 -9.90
N VAL A 192 -5.23 7.93 -10.93
CA VAL A 192 -4.35 8.25 -12.06
C VAL A 192 -4.82 9.52 -12.78
N ILE A 193 -6.11 9.60 -13.11
CA ILE A 193 -6.68 10.76 -13.80
C ILE A 193 -6.48 12.06 -13.00
N VAL A 194 -6.74 12.03 -11.70
CA VAL A 194 -6.57 13.21 -10.83
C VAL A 194 -5.11 13.58 -10.71
N THR A 195 -4.23 12.60 -10.51
CA THR A 195 -2.79 12.82 -10.37
C THR A 195 -2.19 13.38 -11.67
N MET A 196 -2.58 12.85 -12.83
CA MET A 196 -2.14 13.38 -14.12
C MET A 196 -2.58 14.84 -14.33
N GLY A 197 -3.79 15.18 -13.90
CA GLY A 197 -4.24 16.57 -13.90
C GLY A 197 -3.41 17.48 -12.99
N LEU A 198 -2.98 16.99 -11.82
CA LEU A 198 -2.09 17.73 -10.91
C LEU A 198 -0.67 17.87 -11.50
N VAL A 199 -0.16 16.82 -12.13
CA VAL A 199 1.14 16.87 -12.83
C VAL A 199 1.10 17.90 -13.97
N TYR A 200 0.01 17.99 -14.72
CA TYR A 200 -0.18 19.05 -15.71
C TYR A 200 -0.11 20.44 -15.08
N LEU A 201 -0.84 20.68 -13.97
CA LEU A 201 -0.80 21.98 -13.31
C LEU A 201 0.62 22.30 -12.81
N LEU A 202 1.34 21.31 -12.30
CA LEU A 202 2.71 21.48 -11.84
C LEU A 202 3.68 21.74 -13.01
N SER A 203 3.45 21.11 -14.16
CA SER A 203 4.27 21.31 -15.36
C SER A 203 4.19 22.72 -15.97
N LEU A 204 3.21 23.53 -15.55
CA LEU A 204 3.12 24.95 -15.93
C LEU A 204 4.14 25.81 -15.17
N PHE A 205 4.65 25.33 -14.03
CA PHE A 205 5.57 26.07 -13.14
C PHE A 205 6.97 25.46 -13.11
N THR A 206 7.09 24.16 -13.38
CA THR A 206 8.34 23.41 -13.33
C THR A 206 8.46 22.47 -14.53
N THR A 207 9.69 22.24 -14.99
CA THR A 207 9.94 21.26 -16.04
C THR A 207 9.71 19.84 -15.49
N MET A 208 8.79 19.08 -16.10
CA MET A 208 8.48 17.71 -15.71
C MET A 208 8.86 16.74 -16.81
N SER A 209 9.49 15.63 -16.42
CA SER A 209 9.89 14.58 -17.38
C SER A 209 8.70 13.74 -17.86
N VAL A 210 8.76 13.24 -19.11
CA VAL A 210 7.76 12.32 -19.68
C VAL A 210 7.63 11.02 -18.89
N PHE A 211 8.69 10.58 -18.19
CA PHE A 211 8.70 9.36 -17.38
C PHE A 211 7.83 9.43 -16.13
N VAL A 212 7.40 10.64 -15.72
CA VAL A 212 6.44 10.81 -14.63
C VAL A 212 5.12 10.12 -14.92
N THR A 213 4.70 10.03 -16.17
CA THR A 213 3.43 9.41 -16.57
C THR A 213 3.40 7.92 -16.27
N SER A 214 4.47 7.19 -16.58
CA SER A 214 4.61 5.76 -16.27
C SER A 214 4.59 5.51 -14.77
N THR A 215 5.32 6.33 -14.02
CA THR A 215 5.39 6.23 -12.56
C THR A 215 4.02 6.47 -11.93
N VAL A 216 3.31 7.52 -12.35
CA VAL A 216 1.96 7.84 -11.84
C VAL A 216 0.94 6.75 -12.17
N SER A 217 0.92 6.23 -13.40
CA SER A 217 0.00 5.16 -13.79
C SER A 217 0.26 3.90 -12.96
N MET A 218 1.50 3.46 -12.88
CA MET A 218 1.86 2.22 -12.21
C MET A 218 1.56 2.28 -10.70
N PHE A 219 2.07 3.31 -10.02
CA PHE A 219 1.90 3.43 -8.56
C PHE A 219 0.51 3.90 -8.16
N GLY A 220 -0.11 4.78 -8.96
CA GLY A 220 -1.46 5.25 -8.71
C GLY A 220 -2.48 4.12 -8.73
N ILE A 221 -2.40 3.22 -9.72
CA ILE A 221 -3.28 2.05 -9.80
C ILE A 221 -2.98 1.07 -8.64
N ALA A 222 -1.70 0.70 -8.46
CA ALA A 222 -1.30 -0.29 -7.47
C ALA A 222 -1.72 0.10 -6.05
N LEU A 223 -1.37 1.32 -5.62
CA LEU A 223 -1.62 1.79 -4.26
C LEU A 223 -3.09 2.12 -3.98
N ALA A 224 -3.80 2.70 -4.94
CA ALA A 224 -5.23 2.97 -4.73
C ALA A 224 -6.03 1.69 -4.58
N ILE A 225 -5.68 0.64 -5.35
CA ILE A 225 -6.29 -0.68 -5.21
C ILE A 225 -5.96 -1.28 -3.84
N ASP A 226 -4.70 -1.22 -3.42
CA ASP A 226 -4.24 -1.80 -2.17
C ASP A 226 -4.87 -1.12 -0.95
N TYR A 227 -4.85 0.20 -0.87
CA TYR A 227 -5.43 0.96 0.23
C TYR A 227 -6.95 0.77 0.33
N SER A 228 -7.64 0.78 -0.80
CA SER A 228 -9.08 0.50 -0.81
C SER A 228 -9.39 -0.96 -0.46
N LEU A 229 -8.51 -1.90 -0.80
CA LEU A 229 -8.61 -3.31 -0.41
C LEU A 229 -8.63 -3.49 1.11
N PHE A 230 -7.69 -2.84 1.84
CA PHE A 230 -7.63 -2.92 3.29
C PHE A 230 -8.92 -2.43 3.96
N ILE A 231 -9.43 -1.28 3.54
CA ILE A 231 -10.68 -0.74 4.06
C ILE A 231 -11.86 -1.67 3.73
N LEU A 232 -11.91 -2.16 2.48
CA LEU A 232 -12.97 -3.04 2.02
C LEU A 232 -12.96 -4.40 2.73
N MET A 233 -11.79 -4.99 2.98
CA MET A 233 -11.67 -6.25 3.72
C MET A 233 -12.15 -6.08 5.16
N ARG A 234 -11.73 -5.00 5.85
CA ARG A 234 -12.17 -4.68 7.20
C ARG A 234 -13.67 -4.42 7.26
N TYR A 235 -14.20 -3.64 6.34
CA TYR A 235 -15.64 -3.43 6.23
C TYR A 235 -16.42 -4.74 6.11
N ARG A 236 -15.92 -5.68 5.30
CA ARG A 236 -16.56 -7.00 5.14
C ARG A 236 -16.42 -7.87 6.41
N GLU A 237 -15.35 -7.73 7.17
CA GLU A 237 -15.20 -8.38 8.49
C GLU A 237 -16.24 -7.85 9.47
N GLU A 238 -16.38 -6.53 9.57
CA GLU A 238 -17.34 -5.89 10.47
C GLU A 238 -18.81 -6.21 10.10
N LEU A 239 -19.13 -6.25 8.81
CA LEU A 239 -20.45 -6.71 8.36
C LEU A 239 -20.73 -8.17 8.73
N ARG A 240 -19.71 -9.04 8.69
CA ARG A 240 -19.84 -10.44 9.10
C ARG A 240 -19.97 -10.59 10.61
N ALA A 241 -19.35 -9.68 11.36
CA ALA A 241 -19.51 -9.57 12.79
C ALA A 241 -20.92 -9.10 13.22
N GLY A 242 -21.82 -8.81 12.26
CA GLY A 242 -23.21 -8.44 12.52
C GLY A 242 -23.48 -6.94 12.59
N ARG A 243 -22.46 -6.08 12.44
CA ARG A 243 -22.64 -4.62 12.41
C ARG A 243 -23.46 -4.16 11.25
N GLN A 244 -24.16 -3.02 11.42
CA GLN A 244 -24.85 -2.35 10.33
C GLN A 244 -23.87 -1.78 9.33
N PRO A 245 -24.29 -1.57 8.07
CA PRO A 245 -23.39 -1.01 7.06
C PRO A 245 -22.73 0.30 7.47
N GLN A 246 -23.44 1.21 8.15
CA GLN A 246 -22.90 2.47 8.61
C GLN A 246 -21.85 2.26 9.71
N GLU A 247 -22.19 1.49 10.74
CA GLU A 247 -21.28 1.15 11.84
C GLU A 247 -20.04 0.37 11.36
N ALA A 248 -20.23 -0.47 10.34
CA ALA A 248 -19.13 -1.22 9.73
C ALA A 248 -18.18 -0.29 8.95
N VAL A 249 -18.70 0.77 8.31
CA VAL A 249 -17.87 1.80 7.66
C VAL A 249 -17.08 2.56 8.72
N ASP A 250 -17.74 3.02 9.78
CA ASP A 250 -17.09 3.79 10.86
C ASP A 250 -15.98 2.98 11.53
N ALA A 251 -16.24 1.71 11.82
CA ALA A 251 -15.25 0.81 12.40
C ALA A 251 -14.08 0.51 11.45
N ALA A 252 -14.35 0.33 10.16
CA ALA A 252 -13.32 0.11 9.16
C ALA A 252 -12.44 1.35 8.98
N MET A 253 -13.04 2.54 9.01
CA MET A 253 -12.30 3.80 8.91
C MET A 253 -11.47 4.12 10.14
N ALA A 254 -12.00 3.85 11.34
CA ALA A 254 -11.28 4.06 12.60
C ALA A 254 -10.03 3.17 12.73
N THR A 255 -10.00 2.00 12.09
CA THR A 255 -8.90 1.04 12.15
C THR A 255 -8.07 1.04 10.87
N SER A 256 -8.61 0.47 9.79
CA SER A 256 -7.90 0.36 8.50
C SER A 256 -7.71 1.71 7.81
N GLY A 257 -8.61 2.67 7.98
CA GLY A 257 -8.44 4.02 7.44
C GLY A 257 -7.23 4.73 8.03
N LEU A 258 -7.05 4.65 9.35
CA LEU A 258 -5.87 5.20 10.03
C LEU A 258 -4.58 4.49 9.58
N ALA A 259 -4.61 3.17 9.45
CA ALA A 259 -3.49 2.39 8.95
C ALA A 259 -3.10 2.85 7.53
N VAL A 260 -4.05 3.05 6.63
CA VAL A 260 -3.82 3.56 5.26
C VAL A 260 -3.17 4.94 5.26
N VAL A 261 -3.58 5.85 6.13
CA VAL A 261 -2.96 7.19 6.24
C VAL A 261 -1.50 7.09 6.67
N LEU A 262 -1.22 6.29 7.70
CA LEU A 262 0.15 6.10 8.20
C LEU A 262 1.04 5.42 7.16
N SER A 263 0.51 4.41 6.48
CA SER A 263 1.13 3.72 5.37
C SER A 263 1.49 4.69 4.24
N GLY A 264 0.52 5.45 3.75
CA GLY A 264 0.76 6.44 2.71
C GLY A 264 1.80 7.49 3.11
N LEU A 265 1.79 7.93 4.37
CA LEU A 265 2.80 8.85 4.89
C LEU A 265 4.20 8.22 4.85
N THR A 266 4.31 6.94 5.16
CA THR A 266 5.58 6.21 5.09
C THR A 266 6.10 6.11 3.66
N VAL A 267 5.23 5.80 2.69
CA VAL A 267 5.59 5.75 1.27
C VAL A 267 6.04 7.13 0.79
N VAL A 268 5.29 8.18 1.11
CA VAL A 268 5.66 9.57 0.77
C VAL A 268 7.02 9.92 1.37
N ALA A 269 7.24 9.63 2.65
CA ALA A 269 8.51 9.90 3.33
C ALA A 269 9.68 9.12 2.69
N SER A 270 9.48 7.87 2.29
CA SER A 270 10.51 7.09 1.60
C SER A 270 10.85 7.67 0.23
N LEU A 271 9.83 8.08 -0.54
CA LEU A 271 10.01 8.70 -1.86
C LEU A 271 10.74 10.05 -1.80
N THR A 272 10.62 10.80 -0.70
CA THR A 272 11.39 12.05 -0.54
C THR A 272 12.90 11.81 -0.50
N GLY A 273 13.35 10.59 -0.20
CA GLY A 273 14.77 10.23 -0.28
C GLY A 273 15.36 10.40 -1.69
N ILE A 274 14.55 10.26 -2.74
CA ILE A 274 15.01 10.44 -4.13
C ILE A 274 15.44 11.89 -4.41
N TYR A 275 14.88 12.88 -3.70
CA TYR A 275 15.30 14.28 -3.86
C TYR A 275 16.77 14.53 -3.46
N LEU A 276 17.39 13.63 -2.68
CA LEU A 276 18.81 13.71 -2.33
C LEU A 276 19.73 13.54 -3.55
N ILE A 277 19.25 12.90 -4.62
CA ILE A 277 19.99 12.74 -5.88
C ILE A 277 20.07 14.06 -6.62
N ASN A 278 19.02 14.87 -6.53
CA ASN A 278 18.91 16.22 -7.11
C ASN A 278 19.14 16.26 -8.62
N THR A 279 18.47 15.37 -9.36
CA THR A 279 18.42 15.40 -10.82
C THR A 279 16.96 15.64 -11.28
N PRO A 280 16.69 16.52 -12.27
CA PRO A 280 15.34 16.93 -12.62
C PRO A 280 14.42 15.76 -12.98
N VAL A 281 14.92 14.76 -13.68
CA VAL A 281 14.13 13.59 -14.09
C VAL A 281 13.67 12.76 -12.90
N LEU A 282 14.57 12.40 -11.96
CA LEU A 282 14.24 11.63 -10.76
C LEU A 282 13.37 12.43 -9.79
N VAL A 283 13.64 13.74 -9.65
CA VAL A 283 12.78 14.66 -8.89
C VAL A 283 11.36 14.68 -9.47
N SER A 284 11.22 14.74 -10.79
CA SER A 284 9.92 14.69 -11.48
C SER A 284 9.20 13.37 -11.21
N MET A 285 9.90 12.23 -11.35
CA MET A 285 9.32 10.90 -11.11
C MET A 285 8.91 10.72 -9.66
N ALA A 286 9.75 11.13 -8.69
CA ALA A 286 9.44 11.10 -7.27
C ALA A 286 8.23 11.99 -6.93
N THR A 287 8.18 13.20 -7.47
CA THR A 287 7.05 14.12 -7.29
C THR A 287 5.75 13.52 -7.81
N GLY A 288 5.77 12.93 -9.01
CA GLY A 288 4.64 12.22 -9.57
C GLY A 288 4.16 11.04 -8.72
N ALA A 289 5.10 10.24 -8.21
CA ALA A 289 4.81 9.14 -7.30
C ALA A 289 4.22 9.63 -5.97
N ILE A 290 4.80 10.67 -5.36
CA ILE A 290 4.30 11.28 -4.12
C ILE A 290 2.87 11.83 -4.31
N LEU A 291 2.61 12.50 -5.42
CA LEU A 291 1.26 12.97 -5.75
C LEU A 291 0.29 11.79 -5.92
N ALA A 292 0.70 10.74 -6.63
CA ALA A 292 -0.12 9.55 -6.84
C ALA A 292 -0.48 8.86 -5.52
N VAL A 293 0.50 8.68 -4.62
CA VAL A 293 0.29 8.13 -3.27
C VAL A 293 -0.66 9.02 -2.46
N SER A 294 -0.42 10.32 -2.46
CA SER A 294 -1.23 11.29 -1.71
C SER A 294 -2.69 11.29 -2.19
N VAL A 295 -2.92 11.29 -3.51
CA VAL A 295 -4.25 11.20 -4.10
C VAL A 295 -4.89 9.83 -3.80
N ALA A 296 -4.13 8.73 -3.87
CA ALA A 296 -4.63 7.39 -3.53
C ALA A 296 -5.10 7.30 -2.08
N VAL A 297 -4.32 7.84 -1.13
CA VAL A 297 -4.70 7.91 0.29
C VAL A 297 -5.96 8.75 0.47
N LEU A 298 -5.98 9.97 -0.08
CA LEU A 298 -7.12 10.87 0.02
C LEU A 298 -8.39 10.25 -0.58
N ALA A 299 -8.28 9.62 -1.76
CA ALA A 299 -9.38 8.91 -2.40
C ALA A 299 -9.86 7.73 -1.55
N SER A 300 -8.94 6.95 -1.00
CA SER A 300 -9.27 5.79 -0.17
C SER A 300 -9.95 6.19 1.14
N VAL A 301 -9.52 7.28 1.77
CA VAL A 301 -10.09 7.74 3.05
C VAL A 301 -11.40 8.52 2.85
N SER A 302 -11.57 9.25 1.74
CA SER A 302 -12.74 10.09 1.50
C SER A 302 -13.82 9.39 0.64
N LEU A 303 -13.44 8.79 -0.50
CA LEU A 303 -14.40 8.21 -1.45
C LEU A 303 -14.83 6.79 -1.07
N THR A 304 -13.91 5.97 -0.54
CA THR A 304 -14.23 4.58 -0.17
C THR A 304 -15.37 4.51 0.84
N PRO A 305 -15.38 5.26 1.97
CA PRO A 305 -16.50 5.20 2.91
C PRO A 305 -17.83 5.65 2.28
N VAL A 306 -17.84 6.65 1.41
CA VAL A 306 -19.04 7.11 0.71
C VAL A 306 -19.57 6.01 -0.21
N VAL A 307 -18.70 5.40 -1.01
CA VAL A 307 -19.08 4.30 -1.91
C VAL A 307 -19.58 3.08 -1.13
N LEU A 308 -18.95 2.76 0.00
CA LEU A 308 -19.37 1.67 0.88
C LEU A 308 -20.71 1.95 1.58
N ALA A 309 -20.98 3.20 1.97
CA ALA A 309 -22.26 3.59 2.52
C ALA A 309 -23.40 3.39 1.51
N VAL A 310 -23.18 3.71 0.24
CA VAL A 310 -24.18 3.61 -0.83
C VAL A 310 -24.32 2.16 -1.34
N PHE A 311 -23.22 1.51 -1.65
CA PHE A 311 -23.18 0.20 -2.31
C PHE A 311 -22.88 -0.97 -1.37
N GLY A 312 -22.73 -0.74 -0.07
CA GLY A 312 -22.26 -1.72 0.90
C GLY A 312 -23.02 -3.05 0.91
N ARG A 313 -24.35 -3.01 0.71
CA ARG A 313 -25.16 -4.25 0.59
C ARG A 313 -24.83 -5.07 -0.66
N ALA A 314 -24.50 -4.41 -1.77
CA ALA A 314 -24.09 -5.09 -3.01
C ALA A 314 -22.67 -5.69 -2.87
N VAL A 315 -21.78 -5.00 -2.16
CA VAL A 315 -20.42 -5.45 -1.85
C VAL A 315 -20.41 -6.69 -0.94
N ALA A 316 -21.38 -6.79 -0.03
CA ALA A 316 -21.54 -7.94 0.85
C ALA A 316 -22.08 -9.19 0.14
N LYS A 317 -22.83 -9.01 -0.96
CA LYS A 317 -23.42 -10.13 -1.73
C LYS A 317 -22.32 -10.84 -2.52
N ARG A 318 -22.27 -12.16 -2.41
CA ARG A 318 -21.39 -13.01 -3.23
C ARG A 318 -22.09 -13.41 -4.51
N SER A 319 -21.39 -13.40 -5.62
CA SER A 319 -21.88 -13.92 -6.88
C SER A 319 -22.09 -15.45 -6.80
N ALA A 320 -23.24 -15.92 -7.25
CA ALA A 320 -23.51 -17.36 -7.34
C ALA A 320 -22.62 -18.07 -8.37
N LEU A 321 -22.08 -17.33 -9.35
CA LEU A 321 -21.23 -17.85 -10.42
C LEU A 321 -19.82 -18.27 -9.96
N LEU A 322 -19.34 -17.74 -8.84
CA LEU A 322 -17.96 -17.99 -8.34
C LEU A 322 -17.94 -19.04 -7.23
N HIS A 323 -18.41 -20.25 -7.54
CA HIS A 323 -18.47 -21.38 -6.58
C HIS A 323 -17.12 -21.78 -6.01
N TRP A 324 -16.06 -21.67 -6.77
CA TRP A 324 -14.69 -22.04 -6.38
C TRP A 324 -14.06 -21.06 -5.37
N ALA A 325 -14.54 -19.83 -5.28
CA ALA A 325 -14.16 -18.87 -4.24
C ALA A 325 -14.81 -19.14 -2.87
N ARG A 326 -15.55 -20.26 -2.72
CA ARG A 326 -16.29 -20.66 -1.52
C ARG A 326 -15.40 -21.44 -0.53
N SER A 327 -14.33 -20.88 -0.02
CA SER A 327 -13.68 -21.50 1.15
C SER A 327 -14.48 -21.23 2.42
N PRO A 328 -14.74 -22.25 3.28
CA PRO A 328 -15.32 -22.03 4.60
C PRO A 328 -14.42 -21.08 5.37
N GLN A 329 -14.98 -19.99 5.86
CA GLN A 329 -14.21 -18.91 6.49
C GLN A 329 -14.18 -19.16 7.99
N THR A 330 -13.20 -19.93 8.41
CA THR A 330 -12.72 -19.92 9.78
C THR A 330 -11.83 -18.68 9.96
N VAL A 331 -11.91 -18.00 11.08
CA VAL A 331 -11.03 -16.85 11.44
C VAL A 331 -9.56 -17.28 11.37
N GLN A 332 -9.28 -18.51 11.73
CA GLN A 332 -7.95 -19.12 11.60
C GLN A 332 -7.94 -20.18 10.49
N SER A 333 -7.07 -19.99 9.51
CA SER A 333 -6.84 -20.98 8.47
C SER A 333 -5.98 -22.13 9.02
N ARG A 334 -6.51 -23.37 9.00
CA ARG A 334 -5.76 -24.57 9.41
C ARG A 334 -4.44 -24.74 8.64
N PHE A 335 -4.42 -24.35 7.38
CA PHE A 335 -3.22 -24.39 6.55
C PHE A 335 -2.15 -23.43 7.12
N TRP A 336 -2.49 -22.17 7.35
CA TRP A 336 -1.53 -21.19 7.84
C TRP A 336 -1.07 -21.45 9.26
N THR A 337 -1.94 -21.97 10.11
CA THR A 337 -1.56 -22.41 11.46
C THR A 337 -0.56 -23.56 11.42
N SER A 338 -0.81 -24.58 10.58
CA SER A 338 0.10 -25.72 10.41
C SER A 338 1.44 -25.29 9.78
N TRP A 339 1.39 -24.39 8.78
CA TRP A 339 2.56 -23.82 8.14
C TRP A 339 3.45 -23.10 9.15
N THR A 340 2.88 -22.14 9.89
CA THR A 340 3.61 -21.35 10.89
C THR A 340 4.18 -22.24 12.00
N ALA A 341 3.41 -23.22 12.47
CA ALA A 341 3.91 -24.21 13.43
C ALA A 341 5.08 -25.03 12.87
N SER A 342 5.06 -25.38 11.59
CA SER A 342 6.16 -26.10 10.93
C SER A 342 7.42 -25.24 10.83
N VAL A 343 7.28 -23.96 10.45
CA VAL A 343 8.39 -23.00 10.37
C VAL A 343 9.01 -22.79 11.76
N MET A 344 8.17 -22.61 12.78
CA MET A 344 8.63 -22.34 14.15
C MET A 344 9.16 -23.56 14.90
N ARG A 345 8.89 -24.80 14.42
CA ARG A 345 9.49 -26.03 15.01
C ARG A 345 10.99 -26.11 14.82
N ARG A 346 11.50 -25.60 13.70
CA ARG A 346 12.94 -25.59 13.38
C ARG A 346 13.34 -24.19 12.89
N PRO A 347 13.29 -23.18 13.77
CA PRO A 347 13.38 -21.78 13.37
C PRO A 347 14.73 -21.46 12.71
N TRP A 348 15.84 -22.04 13.19
CA TRP A 348 17.17 -21.85 12.59
C TRP A 348 17.24 -22.38 11.15
N ALA A 349 16.72 -23.57 10.92
CA ALA A 349 16.73 -24.16 9.59
C ALA A 349 15.86 -23.35 8.63
N SER A 350 14.65 -22.95 9.07
CA SER A 350 13.75 -22.13 8.27
C SER A 350 14.35 -20.76 7.95
N ALA A 351 15.00 -20.12 8.92
CA ALA A 351 15.67 -18.83 8.73
C ALA A 351 16.88 -18.96 7.78
N LEU A 352 17.70 -20.01 7.90
CA LEU A 352 18.85 -20.24 7.02
C LEU A 352 18.40 -20.52 5.59
N VAL A 353 17.38 -21.34 5.38
CA VAL A 353 16.84 -21.63 4.03
C VAL A 353 16.28 -20.38 3.39
N ALA A 354 15.46 -19.62 4.13
CA ALA A 354 14.89 -18.37 3.63
C ALA A 354 15.97 -17.31 3.33
N ALA A 355 16.88 -17.09 4.26
CA ALA A 355 17.98 -16.14 4.06
C ALA A 355 18.91 -16.59 2.93
N GLY A 356 19.25 -17.88 2.84
CA GLY A 356 20.06 -18.46 1.76
C GLY A 356 19.41 -18.30 0.39
N PHE A 357 18.09 -18.52 0.28
CA PHE A 357 17.35 -18.27 -0.93
C PHE A 357 17.38 -16.78 -1.33
N LEU A 358 17.15 -15.87 -0.37
CA LEU A 358 17.20 -14.44 -0.64
C LEU A 358 18.58 -13.96 -1.04
N LEU A 359 19.63 -14.46 -0.38
CA LEU A 359 21.02 -14.13 -0.71
C LEU A 359 21.41 -14.69 -2.09
N ALA A 360 20.97 -15.89 -2.44
CA ALA A 360 21.20 -16.46 -3.76
C ALA A 360 20.52 -15.62 -4.87
N LEU A 361 19.31 -15.13 -4.60
CA LEU A 361 18.59 -14.24 -5.51
C LEU A 361 19.20 -12.83 -5.55
N ALA A 362 19.81 -12.36 -4.46
CA ALA A 362 20.49 -11.07 -4.37
C ALA A 362 21.91 -11.09 -4.94
N ALA A 363 22.58 -12.26 -5.00
CA ALA A 363 23.98 -12.36 -5.43
C ALA A 363 24.26 -11.76 -6.82
N PRO A 364 23.41 -11.92 -7.85
CA PRO A 364 23.60 -11.27 -9.14
C PRO A 364 23.66 -9.74 -9.06
N ALA A 365 23.04 -9.11 -8.06
CA ALA A 365 23.11 -7.67 -7.88
C ALA A 365 24.54 -7.13 -7.69
N LEU A 366 25.50 -7.99 -7.28
CA LEU A 366 26.91 -7.62 -7.18
C LEU A 366 27.56 -7.36 -8.55
N SER A 367 26.95 -7.86 -9.63
CA SER A 367 27.37 -7.60 -11.01
C SER A 367 26.50 -6.56 -11.72
N LEU A 368 25.69 -5.80 -10.95
CA LEU A 368 24.83 -4.77 -11.49
C LEU A 368 25.66 -3.71 -12.22
N SER A 369 25.39 -3.53 -13.50
CA SER A 369 25.92 -2.44 -14.31
C SER A 369 24.81 -1.44 -14.62
N LEU A 370 25.00 -0.20 -14.22
CA LEU A 370 24.07 0.88 -14.50
C LEU A 370 24.41 1.50 -15.86
N GLY A 371 23.40 1.78 -16.63
CA GLY A 371 23.58 2.39 -17.92
C GLY A 371 22.32 3.00 -18.46
N ASN A 372 22.29 4.32 -18.50
CA ASN A 372 21.21 5.02 -19.16
C ASN A 372 21.44 5.11 -20.67
N SER A 373 20.51 4.59 -21.45
CA SER A 373 20.49 4.68 -22.90
C SER A 373 19.07 4.95 -23.37
N MET A 374 18.84 6.19 -23.81
CA MET A 374 17.55 6.58 -24.40
C MET A 374 17.23 5.78 -25.66
N LEU A 375 18.26 5.47 -26.46
CA LEU A 375 18.09 4.75 -27.71
C LEU A 375 17.69 3.29 -27.48
N ARG A 376 18.18 2.66 -26.40
CA ARG A 376 17.84 1.27 -26.04
C ARG A 376 16.41 1.13 -25.51
N GLN A 377 15.72 2.22 -25.18
CA GLN A 377 14.29 2.19 -24.81
C GLN A 377 13.37 1.86 -26.01
N PHE A 378 13.91 1.85 -27.22
CA PHE A 378 13.17 1.56 -28.46
C PHE A 378 13.55 0.19 -29.02
N ASP A 379 12.56 -0.48 -29.59
CA ASP A 379 12.79 -1.74 -30.31
C ASP A 379 13.78 -1.56 -31.46
N SER A 380 14.51 -2.60 -31.82
CA SER A 380 15.49 -2.59 -32.91
C SER A 380 14.88 -2.20 -34.26
N SER A 381 13.58 -2.43 -34.45
CA SER A 381 12.81 -2.06 -35.64
C SER A 381 12.28 -0.62 -35.64
N HIS A 382 12.39 0.10 -34.52
CA HIS A 382 11.88 1.46 -34.41
C HIS A 382 12.64 2.43 -35.30
N GLU A 383 11.92 3.37 -35.94
CA GLU A 383 12.50 4.30 -36.89
C GLU A 383 13.67 5.13 -36.33
N ILE A 384 13.61 5.53 -35.05
CA ILE A 384 14.68 6.32 -34.42
C ILE A 384 16.02 5.56 -34.41
N ARG A 385 16.01 4.25 -34.15
CA ARG A 385 17.19 3.40 -34.21
C ARG A 385 17.69 3.22 -35.64
N GLY A 386 16.75 3.03 -36.56
CA GLY A 386 17.07 3.00 -37.99
C GLY A 386 17.71 4.28 -38.48
N GLY A 387 17.23 5.43 -38.08
CA GLY A 387 17.77 6.74 -38.39
C GLY A 387 19.17 6.99 -37.83
N VAL A 388 19.40 6.63 -36.57
CA VAL A 388 20.72 6.71 -35.90
C VAL A 388 21.73 5.75 -36.58
N ALA A 389 21.32 4.52 -36.91
CA ALA A 389 22.17 3.56 -37.60
C ALA A 389 22.53 4.04 -39.02
N ALA A 390 21.57 4.63 -39.75
CA ALA A 390 21.84 5.23 -41.05
C ALA A 390 22.80 6.41 -40.96
N ALA A 391 22.64 7.29 -39.99
CA ALA A 391 23.56 8.41 -39.75
C ALA A 391 24.97 7.92 -39.38
N ALA A 392 25.07 6.84 -38.54
CA ALA A 392 26.34 6.21 -38.21
C ALA A 392 27.06 5.64 -39.45
N GLN A 393 26.31 5.10 -40.42
CA GLN A 393 26.88 4.70 -41.72
C GLN A 393 27.38 5.87 -42.55
N ALA A 394 26.72 7.03 -42.46
CA ALA A 394 27.11 8.20 -43.21
C ALA A 394 28.30 8.96 -42.65
N LEU A 395 28.31 9.16 -41.31
CA LEU A 395 29.23 10.06 -40.60
C LEU A 395 30.18 9.35 -39.63
N GLY A 396 29.97 8.06 -39.38
CA GLY A 396 30.62 7.29 -38.32
C GLY A 396 29.75 7.19 -37.05
N PRO A 397 29.97 6.15 -36.24
CA PRO A 397 29.09 5.84 -35.09
C PRO A 397 29.04 6.94 -34.02
N GLY A 398 30.11 7.68 -33.81
CA GLY A 398 30.22 8.75 -32.79
C GLY A 398 29.86 10.15 -33.29
N ALA A 399 29.52 10.34 -34.55
CA ALA A 399 29.33 11.66 -35.11
C ALA A 399 28.12 12.44 -34.56
N LEU A 400 27.11 11.73 -34.05
CA LEU A 400 25.89 12.32 -33.47
C LEU A 400 26.03 12.71 -32.00
N GLY A 401 27.09 12.26 -31.33
CA GLY A 401 27.35 12.55 -29.92
C GLY A 401 28.84 12.82 -29.67
N PRO A 402 29.43 13.87 -30.28
CA PRO A 402 30.84 14.16 -30.07
C PRO A 402 31.11 14.55 -28.63
N ILE A 403 32.29 14.11 -28.11
CA ILE A 403 32.80 14.64 -26.86
C ILE A 403 33.28 16.06 -27.13
N ARG A 404 32.88 16.98 -26.29
CA ARG A 404 33.21 18.41 -26.38
C ARG A 404 34.12 18.80 -25.25
N VAL A 405 35.28 19.33 -25.61
CA VAL A 405 36.26 19.78 -24.62
C VAL A 405 36.38 21.31 -24.71
N LEU A 406 35.93 21.94 -23.65
CA LEU A 406 36.02 23.40 -23.50
C LEU A 406 37.32 23.74 -22.73
N VAL A 407 38.14 24.57 -23.35
CA VAL A 407 39.37 25.06 -22.79
C VAL A 407 39.18 26.56 -22.51
N THR A 408 39.14 26.94 -21.24
CA THR A 408 38.98 28.33 -20.79
C THR A 408 40.29 28.87 -20.25
N ILE A 409 40.69 30.04 -20.73
CA ILE A 409 41.89 30.74 -20.27
C ILE A 409 41.47 32.05 -19.59
N PRO A 410 41.34 32.07 -18.26
CA PRO A 410 40.79 33.20 -17.53
C PRO A 410 41.58 34.48 -17.74
N GLY A 411 40.96 35.54 -18.23
CA GLY A 411 41.55 36.85 -18.38
C GLY A 411 42.50 36.99 -19.56
N ALA A 412 42.53 36.03 -20.51
CA ALA A 412 43.34 36.09 -21.72
C ALA A 412 42.50 35.75 -22.98
N ASP A 413 42.97 36.22 -24.13
CA ASP A 413 42.38 35.86 -25.43
C ASP A 413 42.85 34.43 -25.82
N ALA A 414 41.92 33.47 -25.78
CA ALA A 414 42.22 32.07 -26.13
C ALA A 414 42.63 31.88 -27.58
N SER A 415 42.21 32.80 -28.48
CA SER A 415 42.59 32.78 -29.88
C SER A 415 43.98 33.32 -30.17
N ALA A 416 44.63 33.91 -29.17
CA ALA A 416 45.97 34.49 -29.31
C ALA A 416 47.04 33.44 -29.69
N PRO A 417 48.00 33.75 -30.57
CA PRO A 417 49.05 32.81 -30.97
C PRO A 417 49.86 32.20 -29.80
N ALA A 418 49.92 32.90 -28.67
CA ALA A 418 50.59 32.44 -27.46
C ALA A 418 49.97 31.17 -26.88
N HIS A 419 48.70 30.89 -27.15
CA HIS A 419 47.98 29.72 -26.62
C HIS A 419 47.81 28.60 -27.66
N ALA A 420 48.32 28.81 -28.87
CA ALA A 420 48.20 27.80 -29.94
C ALA A 420 48.88 26.47 -29.61
N GLU A 421 49.98 26.50 -28.89
CA GLU A 421 50.69 25.28 -28.40
C GLU A 421 49.85 24.51 -27.36
N THR A 422 49.17 25.20 -26.46
CA THR A 422 48.27 24.59 -25.47
C THR A 422 47.12 23.86 -26.19
N PHE A 423 46.45 24.49 -27.15
CA PHE A 423 45.39 23.84 -27.91
C PHE A 423 45.91 22.68 -28.77
N ALA A 424 47.14 22.81 -29.32
CA ALA A 424 47.75 21.72 -30.07
C ALA A 424 48.10 20.53 -29.20
N ALA A 425 48.63 20.76 -27.99
CA ALA A 425 48.94 19.71 -27.00
C ALA A 425 47.66 18.99 -26.54
N ILE A 426 46.60 19.74 -26.15
CA ILE A 426 45.32 19.16 -25.76
C ILE A 426 44.73 18.35 -26.92
N ARG A 427 44.74 18.89 -28.15
CA ARG A 427 44.25 18.17 -29.33
C ARG A 427 45.03 16.91 -29.62
N GLN A 428 46.33 16.93 -29.46
CA GLN A 428 47.19 15.72 -29.62
C GLN A 428 46.86 14.69 -28.57
N GLU A 429 46.71 15.09 -27.32
CA GLU A 429 46.35 14.18 -26.24
C GLU A 429 44.94 13.59 -26.43
N MET A 430 43.94 14.42 -26.82
CA MET A 430 42.62 13.92 -27.20
C MET A 430 42.67 12.85 -28.28
N SER A 431 43.60 12.98 -29.25
CA SER A 431 43.73 11.99 -30.33
C SER A 431 44.29 10.63 -29.86
N GLN A 432 44.94 10.59 -28.71
CA GLN A 432 45.44 9.36 -28.06
C GLN A 432 44.43 8.70 -27.16
N ALA A 433 43.31 9.39 -26.83
CA ALA A 433 42.28 8.84 -26.00
C ALA A 433 41.67 7.55 -26.64
N PRO A 434 41.26 6.57 -25.85
CA PRO A 434 40.67 5.36 -26.38
C PRO A 434 39.38 5.69 -27.16
N ASN A 435 39.11 4.91 -28.21
CA ASN A 435 37.87 5.00 -29.00
C ASN A 435 37.63 6.38 -29.67
N ILE A 436 38.68 7.16 -29.98
CA ILE A 436 38.58 8.38 -30.76
C ILE A 436 38.84 8.06 -32.23
N ALA A 437 37.98 8.57 -33.13
CA ALA A 437 38.12 8.47 -34.59
C ALA A 437 38.79 9.73 -35.16
N SER A 438 38.42 10.90 -34.66
CA SER A 438 39.00 12.17 -35.14
C SER A 438 38.79 13.31 -34.11
N VAL A 439 39.64 14.31 -34.13
CA VAL A 439 39.56 15.53 -33.30
C VAL A 439 39.57 16.76 -34.20
N SER A 440 38.57 17.63 -34.06
CA SER A 440 38.43 18.85 -34.81
C SER A 440 39.49 19.93 -34.41
N PRO A 441 39.78 20.89 -35.28
CA PRO A 441 40.50 22.10 -34.88
C PRO A 441 39.68 22.87 -33.82
N PRO A 442 40.33 23.70 -32.97
CA PRO A 442 39.65 24.53 -31.99
C PRO A 442 38.74 25.57 -32.70
N VAL A 443 37.56 25.76 -32.13
CA VAL A 443 36.62 26.86 -32.48
C VAL A 443 36.59 27.79 -31.28
N PHE A 444 36.80 29.08 -31.46
CA PHE A 444 36.83 30.05 -30.36
C PHE A 444 35.43 30.67 -30.16
N GLY A 445 35.09 30.94 -28.93
CA GLY A 445 33.83 31.58 -28.57
C GLY A 445 33.81 33.07 -28.93
N ASP A 446 32.61 33.65 -28.96
CA ASP A 446 32.40 35.08 -29.32
C ASP A 446 33.10 36.02 -28.35
N ASP A 447 33.33 35.59 -27.13
CA ASP A 447 34.06 36.34 -26.08
C ASP A 447 35.56 36.15 -26.13
N ASN A 448 36.08 35.29 -27.01
CA ASN A 448 37.46 34.89 -27.15
C ASN A 448 38.14 34.39 -25.85
N SER A 449 37.39 34.15 -24.76
CA SER A 449 37.95 33.65 -23.49
C SER A 449 38.12 32.14 -23.51
N SER A 450 37.44 31.44 -24.39
CA SER A 450 37.42 30.00 -24.48
C SER A 450 37.49 29.44 -25.89
N GLY A 451 38.05 28.25 -26.00
CA GLY A 451 38.11 27.49 -27.25
C GLY A 451 37.51 26.09 -27.08
N LEU A 452 36.74 25.67 -28.04
CA LEU A 452 36.04 24.39 -28.11
C LEU A 452 36.77 23.43 -29.05
N LEU A 453 37.11 22.26 -28.53
CA LEU A 453 37.58 21.10 -29.29
C LEU A 453 36.51 20.03 -29.33
N SER A 454 36.26 19.38 -30.45
CA SER A 454 35.29 18.31 -30.56
C SER A 454 35.98 17.02 -31.02
N ALA A 455 35.74 15.93 -30.27
CA ALA A 455 36.21 14.61 -30.64
C ALA A 455 35.06 13.69 -31.06
N VAL A 456 35.22 13.05 -32.22
CA VAL A 456 34.26 12.07 -32.74
C VAL A 456 34.71 10.68 -32.28
N LEU A 457 33.80 9.95 -31.62
CA LEU A 457 34.04 8.58 -31.14
C LEU A 457 34.04 7.59 -32.31
N SER A 458 34.81 6.51 -32.20
CA SER A 458 34.76 5.33 -33.08
C SER A 458 33.71 4.30 -32.66
N VAL A 459 33.05 4.53 -31.53
CA VAL A 459 32.02 3.67 -30.93
C VAL A 459 30.74 4.48 -30.73
N ASP A 460 29.64 3.80 -30.41
CA ASP A 460 28.37 4.47 -30.10
C ASP A 460 28.54 5.34 -28.84
N PRO A 461 28.09 6.62 -28.87
CA PRO A 461 28.15 7.54 -27.72
C PRO A 461 27.47 7.04 -26.43
N GLU A 462 26.49 6.14 -26.56
CA GLU A 462 25.79 5.55 -25.40
C GLU A 462 26.46 4.29 -24.85
N ASP A 463 27.52 3.76 -25.50
CA ASP A 463 28.22 2.59 -25.03
C ASP A 463 29.08 2.87 -23.78
N MET A 464 29.29 1.83 -22.97
CA MET A 464 30.18 1.90 -21.79
C MET A 464 31.62 2.29 -22.19
N ALA A 465 32.08 1.86 -23.38
CA ALA A 465 33.40 2.21 -23.90
C ALA A 465 33.53 3.73 -24.15
N ALA A 466 32.48 4.42 -24.57
CA ALA A 466 32.50 5.87 -24.72
C ALA A 466 32.64 6.59 -23.35
N ARG A 467 32.10 6.03 -22.29
CA ARG A 467 32.19 6.59 -20.94
C ARG A 467 33.62 6.50 -20.40
N THR A 468 34.32 5.40 -20.67
CA THR A 468 35.73 5.26 -20.28
C THR A 468 36.61 6.28 -21.00
N THR A 469 36.25 6.70 -22.22
CA THR A 469 36.92 7.77 -22.95
C THR A 469 36.75 9.12 -22.23
N VAL A 470 35.57 9.42 -21.70
CA VAL A 470 35.31 10.64 -20.93
C VAL A 470 36.17 10.65 -19.64
N ASP A 471 36.23 9.52 -18.91
CA ASP A 471 37.06 9.41 -17.72
C ASP A 471 38.53 9.64 -18.04
N TRP A 472 39.03 9.00 -19.08
CA TRP A 472 40.40 9.13 -19.55
C TRP A 472 40.73 10.58 -19.89
N MET A 473 39.83 11.28 -20.62
CA MET A 473 40.01 12.67 -20.98
C MET A 473 40.04 13.59 -19.77
N ARG A 474 39.15 13.38 -18.79
CA ARG A 474 39.12 14.16 -17.53
C ARG A 474 40.37 14.00 -16.70
N GLU A 475 41.02 12.83 -16.75
CA GLU A 475 42.26 12.55 -16.04
C GLU A 475 43.48 13.15 -16.74
N HIS A 476 43.59 13.04 -18.06
CA HIS A 476 44.85 13.36 -18.81
C HIS A 476 44.88 14.77 -19.39
N LEU A 477 43.72 15.34 -19.84
CA LEU A 477 43.73 16.63 -20.53
C LEU A 477 44.16 17.83 -19.66
N PRO A 478 43.84 17.87 -18.34
CA PRO A 478 44.38 18.96 -17.50
C PRO A 478 45.89 18.99 -17.41
N GLU A 479 46.57 17.83 -17.46
CA GLU A 479 48.03 17.74 -17.46
C GLU A 479 48.57 18.21 -18.81
N ALA A 480 47.94 17.86 -19.93
CA ALA A 480 48.32 18.26 -21.27
C ALA A 480 48.18 19.79 -21.50
N ALA A 481 47.31 20.48 -20.74
CA ALA A 481 47.18 21.92 -20.76
C ALA A 481 48.43 22.67 -20.25
N GLY A 482 49.31 21.97 -19.49
CA GLY A 482 50.62 22.48 -19.07
C GLY A 482 50.61 23.65 -18.07
N SER A 483 49.44 24.16 -17.69
CA SER A 483 49.28 25.25 -16.72
C SER A 483 48.03 25.06 -15.90
N PRO A 484 48.09 25.16 -14.56
CA PRO A 484 46.92 25.08 -13.68
C PRO A 484 45.93 26.25 -13.81
N ALA A 485 46.33 27.31 -14.56
CA ALA A 485 45.48 28.44 -14.85
C ALA A 485 44.51 28.16 -16.04
N VAL A 486 44.82 27.15 -16.85
CA VAL A 486 43.97 26.73 -17.97
C VAL A 486 42.93 25.73 -17.45
N GLN A 487 41.66 26.07 -17.54
CA GLN A 487 40.58 25.19 -17.18
C GLN A 487 40.18 24.35 -18.40
N VAL A 488 40.10 23.03 -18.19
CA VAL A 488 39.69 22.06 -19.23
C VAL A 488 38.48 21.30 -18.74
N ASP A 489 37.33 21.54 -19.37
CA ASP A 489 36.09 20.89 -19.01
C ASP A 489 35.64 19.95 -20.15
N VAL A 490 35.28 18.70 -19.77
CA VAL A 490 34.88 17.67 -20.73
C VAL A 490 33.35 17.52 -20.67
N GLY A 491 32.70 17.81 -21.78
CA GLY A 491 31.26 17.79 -21.95
C GLY A 491 30.80 17.01 -23.19
N GLY A 492 29.57 17.28 -23.60
CA GLY A 492 28.92 16.60 -24.69
C GLY A 492 27.93 15.53 -24.23
N PRO A 493 27.13 14.94 -25.13
CA PRO A 493 26.05 14.01 -24.78
C PRO A 493 26.50 12.82 -23.92
N THR A 494 27.62 12.18 -24.28
CA THR A 494 28.19 11.04 -23.50
C THR A 494 28.59 11.45 -22.09
N ALA A 495 29.20 12.63 -21.93
CA ALA A 495 29.62 13.15 -20.64
C ALA A 495 28.41 13.53 -19.75
N LEU A 496 27.33 14.07 -20.31
CA LEU A 496 26.08 14.34 -19.60
C LEU A 496 25.44 13.08 -19.02
N ILE A 497 25.34 12.00 -19.84
CA ILE A 497 24.83 10.71 -19.40
C ILE A 497 25.71 10.11 -18.30
N LYS A 498 27.03 10.19 -18.48
CA LYS A 498 27.98 9.69 -17.47
C LYS A 498 27.86 10.44 -16.15
N ASP A 499 27.83 11.77 -16.18
CA ASP A 499 27.71 12.58 -14.95
C ASP A 499 26.40 12.29 -14.22
N PHE A 500 25.33 12.00 -14.97
CA PHE A 500 24.06 11.56 -14.39
C PHE A 500 24.19 10.20 -13.71
N ASP A 501 24.77 9.21 -14.39
CA ASP A 501 24.96 7.86 -13.84
C ASP A 501 25.85 7.88 -12.60
N ASP A 502 26.97 8.63 -12.64
CA ASP A 502 27.88 8.80 -11.51
C ASP A 502 27.20 9.50 -10.32
N ARG A 503 26.36 10.51 -10.58
CA ARG A 503 25.60 11.22 -9.56
C ARG A 503 24.61 10.31 -8.86
N VAL A 504 23.89 9.49 -9.60
CA VAL A 504 22.93 8.52 -9.05
C VAL A 504 23.66 7.47 -8.23
N ALA A 505 24.72 6.88 -8.79
CA ALA A 505 25.51 5.85 -8.10
C ALA A 505 26.15 6.38 -6.78
N ALA A 506 26.66 7.61 -6.80
CA ALA A 506 27.24 8.24 -5.61
C ALA A 506 26.18 8.58 -4.55
N ALA A 507 24.96 8.91 -4.95
CA ALA A 507 23.89 9.28 -4.04
C ALA A 507 23.11 8.04 -3.50
N GLU A 508 23.13 6.90 -4.18
CA GLU A 508 22.35 5.72 -3.81
C GLU A 508 22.57 5.23 -2.37
N PRO A 509 23.82 5.15 -1.83
CA PRO A 509 24.03 4.77 -0.44
C PRO A 509 23.39 5.75 0.55
N MET A 510 23.38 7.05 0.25
CA MET A 510 22.76 8.07 1.09
C MET A 510 21.22 7.95 1.05
N VAL A 511 20.64 7.67 -0.12
CA VAL A 511 19.20 7.38 -0.27
C VAL A 511 18.84 6.15 0.54
N LEU A 512 19.62 5.06 0.45
CA LEU A 512 19.42 3.84 1.23
C LEU A 512 19.40 4.13 2.74
N VAL A 513 20.40 4.84 3.25
CA VAL A 513 20.49 5.18 4.68
C VAL A 513 19.30 6.05 5.10
N PHE A 514 18.93 7.03 4.30
CA PHE A 514 17.80 7.91 4.58
C PHE A 514 16.49 7.13 4.66
N VAL A 515 16.20 6.32 3.64
CA VAL A 515 14.97 5.52 3.56
C VAL A 515 14.94 4.47 4.67
N ALA A 516 16.06 3.80 4.94
CA ALA A 516 16.18 2.83 6.02
C ALA A 516 15.97 3.46 7.41
N LEU A 517 16.47 4.69 7.62
CA LEU A 517 16.29 5.43 8.86
C LEU A 517 14.81 5.81 9.06
N ILE A 518 14.14 6.34 8.03
CA ILE A 518 12.71 6.65 8.10
C ILE A 518 11.90 5.38 8.38
N ALA A 519 12.19 4.30 7.66
CA ALA A 519 11.57 3.00 7.86
C ALA A 519 11.76 2.50 9.30
N PHE A 520 12.97 2.56 9.82
CA PHE A 520 13.28 2.21 11.20
C PHE A 520 12.47 3.04 12.21
N LEU A 521 12.42 4.36 12.03
CA LEU A 521 11.69 5.26 12.93
C LEU A 521 10.18 4.98 12.89
N MET A 522 9.61 4.78 11.71
CA MET A 522 8.19 4.48 11.56
C MET A 522 7.82 3.13 12.20
N LEU A 523 8.62 2.08 11.99
CA LEU A 523 8.45 0.79 12.66
C LEU A 523 8.63 0.91 14.18
N LEU A 524 9.63 1.66 14.62
CA LEU A 524 9.89 1.88 16.04
C LEU A 524 8.70 2.55 16.75
N VAL A 525 8.11 3.57 16.13
CA VAL A 525 6.92 4.27 16.64
C VAL A 525 5.70 3.33 16.65
N SER A 526 5.50 2.57 15.58
CA SER A 526 4.31 1.71 15.42
C SER A 526 4.36 0.48 16.32
N ILE A 527 5.54 -0.17 16.45
CA ILE A 527 5.67 -1.47 17.14
C ILE A 527 6.24 -1.31 18.55
N GLN A 528 6.93 -0.20 18.84
CA GLN A 528 7.60 0.08 20.11
C GLN A 528 8.60 -1.03 20.49
N SER A 529 9.39 -1.46 19.53
CA SER A 529 10.48 -2.42 19.70
C SER A 529 11.64 -2.07 18.78
N VAL A 530 12.82 -1.88 19.36
CA VAL A 530 14.05 -1.57 18.59
C VAL A 530 14.47 -2.75 17.74
N LEU A 531 14.42 -3.96 18.31
CA LEU A 531 14.87 -5.17 17.61
C LEU A 531 13.95 -5.54 16.43
N LEU A 532 12.64 -5.42 16.61
CA LEU A 532 11.69 -5.69 15.51
C LEU A 532 11.82 -4.65 14.40
N ALA A 533 11.99 -3.37 14.75
CA ALA A 533 12.21 -2.32 13.76
C ALA A 533 13.51 -2.54 12.96
N LEU A 534 14.61 -2.90 13.65
CA LEU A 534 15.86 -3.21 12.97
C LEU A 534 15.77 -4.43 12.05
N LYS A 535 15.12 -5.51 12.53
CA LYS A 535 14.88 -6.70 11.70
C LYS A 535 14.06 -6.36 10.46
N GLY A 536 13.00 -5.58 10.59
CA GLY A 536 12.17 -5.15 9.47
C GLY A 536 12.98 -4.45 8.40
N VAL A 537 13.79 -3.47 8.78
CA VAL A 537 14.68 -2.76 7.85
C VAL A 537 15.65 -3.72 7.15
N VAL A 538 16.32 -4.61 7.90
CA VAL A 538 17.29 -5.57 7.31
C VAL A 538 16.59 -6.51 6.32
N MET A 539 15.40 -6.99 6.66
CA MET A 539 14.62 -7.88 5.77
C MET A 539 14.18 -7.15 4.50
N THR A 540 13.78 -5.88 4.61
CA THR A 540 13.41 -5.08 3.44
C THR A 540 14.62 -4.80 2.54
N VAL A 541 15.80 -4.47 3.12
CA VAL A 541 17.04 -4.36 2.34
C VAL A 541 17.34 -5.64 1.57
N LEU A 542 17.16 -6.79 2.20
CA LEU A 542 17.39 -8.09 1.56
C LEU A 542 16.38 -8.36 0.43
N SER A 543 15.12 -7.93 0.58
CA SER A 543 14.10 -8.01 -0.48
C SER A 543 14.46 -7.11 -1.66
N VAL A 544 14.95 -5.89 -1.42
CA VAL A 544 15.42 -4.97 -2.46
C VAL A 544 16.63 -5.56 -3.19
N ALA A 545 17.60 -6.09 -2.46
CA ALA A 545 18.77 -6.74 -3.05
C ALA A 545 18.37 -7.94 -3.94
N ALA A 546 17.38 -8.73 -3.52
CA ALA A 546 16.82 -9.82 -4.31
C ALA A 546 16.12 -9.32 -5.59
N ALA A 547 15.41 -8.17 -5.50
CA ALA A 547 14.81 -7.53 -6.67
C ALA A 547 15.89 -7.06 -7.66
N TYR A 548 16.97 -6.42 -7.19
CA TYR A 548 18.09 -6.02 -8.03
C TYR A 548 18.78 -7.22 -8.70
N GLY A 549 19.00 -8.29 -7.93
CA GLY A 549 19.54 -9.51 -8.50
C GLY A 549 18.66 -10.12 -9.59
N SER A 550 17.33 -10.03 -9.42
CA SER A 550 16.38 -10.49 -10.44
C SER A 550 16.43 -9.63 -11.72
N LEU A 551 16.62 -8.30 -11.57
CA LEU A 551 16.81 -7.40 -12.72
C LEU A 551 18.04 -7.80 -13.53
N VAL A 552 19.16 -8.07 -12.84
CA VAL A 552 20.39 -8.53 -13.51
C VAL A 552 20.15 -9.82 -14.28
N MET A 553 19.50 -10.82 -13.67
CA MET A 553 19.19 -12.08 -14.33
C MET A 553 18.30 -11.91 -15.55
N VAL A 554 17.27 -11.08 -15.45
CA VAL A 554 16.27 -10.91 -16.51
C VAL A 554 16.79 -10.02 -17.63
N PHE A 555 17.27 -8.82 -17.33
CA PHE A 555 17.57 -7.78 -18.32
C PHE A 555 19.05 -7.66 -18.66
N GLN A 556 19.97 -7.92 -17.71
CA GLN A 556 21.40 -7.85 -18.01
C GLN A 556 21.92 -9.15 -18.58
N TRP A 557 21.50 -10.32 -18.02
CA TRP A 557 21.91 -11.64 -18.48
C TRP A 557 20.95 -12.27 -19.49
N GLY A 558 19.74 -11.71 -19.70
CA GLY A 558 18.79 -12.16 -20.72
C GLY A 558 18.14 -13.52 -20.47
N TRP A 559 18.01 -13.98 -19.20
CA TRP A 559 17.45 -15.31 -18.90
C TRP A 559 16.00 -15.49 -19.37
N LEU A 560 15.25 -14.40 -19.50
CA LEU A 560 13.85 -14.41 -19.90
C LEU A 560 13.59 -13.83 -21.29
N GLU A 561 14.60 -13.73 -22.18
CA GLU A 561 14.43 -13.28 -23.57
C GLU A 561 13.37 -14.08 -24.32
N ARG A 562 13.30 -15.39 -24.10
CA ARG A 562 12.28 -16.27 -24.73
C ARG A 562 10.84 -15.93 -24.34
N PHE A 563 10.64 -15.19 -23.26
CA PHE A 563 9.35 -14.74 -22.78
C PHE A 563 9.03 -13.29 -23.17
N GLY A 564 9.85 -12.67 -24.01
CA GLY A 564 9.61 -11.33 -24.55
C GLY A 564 10.31 -10.19 -23.78
N PHE A 565 11.19 -10.52 -22.82
CA PHE A 565 11.99 -9.51 -22.12
C PHE A 565 13.31 -9.29 -22.87
N ALA A 566 13.44 -8.13 -23.51
CA ALA A 566 14.66 -7.80 -24.24
C ALA A 566 15.85 -7.63 -23.29
N SER A 567 16.99 -8.28 -23.60
CA SER A 567 18.24 -8.03 -22.87
C SER A 567 18.82 -6.67 -23.28
N THR A 568 19.03 -5.82 -22.28
CA THR A 568 19.60 -4.47 -22.44
C THR A 568 21.10 -4.44 -22.15
N GLY A 569 21.65 -5.50 -21.53
CA GLY A 569 23.05 -5.60 -21.13
C GLY A 569 23.43 -4.74 -19.92
N SER A 570 22.62 -3.77 -19.54
CA SER A 570 22.74 -2.91 -18.36
C SER A 570 21.34 -2.61 -17.80
N ILE A 571 21.25 -2.24 -16.55
CA ILE A 571 20.01 -1.79 -15.90
C ILE A 571 19.92 -0.28 -15.97
N ASP A 572 18.74 0.23 -16.27
CA ASP A 572 18.53 1.67 -16.36
C ASP A 572 18.79 2.35 -15.01
N THR A 573 19.54 3.43 -15.03
CA THR A 573 20.02 4.14 -13.84
C THR A 573 18.89 4.73 -12.96
N PHE A 574 17.69 4.92 -13.51
CA PHE A 574 16.53 5.37 -12.74
C PHE A 574 15.96 4.29 -11.81
N ILE A 575 16.15 3.01 -12.15
CA ILE A 575 15.45 1.89 -11.53
C ILE A 575 15.86 1.66 -10.08
N PRO A 576 17.17 1.58 -9.72
CA PRO A 576 17.56 1.27 -8.36
C PRO A 576 16.98 2.21 -7.30
N PRO A 577 17.12 3.56 -7.39
CA PRO A 577 16.59 4.44 -6.36
C PRO A 577 15.06 4.44 -6.28
N LEU A 578 14.36 4.25 -7.42
CA LEU A 578 12.91 4.14 -7.43
C LEU A 578 12.43 2.84 -6.77
N VAL A 579 13.02 1.71 -7.15
CA VAL A 579 12.69 0.40 -6.56
C VAL A 579 13.01 0.38 -5.07
N LEU A 580 14.13 0.96 -4.66
CA LEU A 580 14.51 1.09 -3.25
C LEU A 580 13.44 1.83 -2.46
N ALA A 581 13.14 3.09 -2.84
CA ALA A 581 12.19 3.92 -2.12
C ALA A 581 10.77 3.32 -2.10
N MET A 582 10.35 2.76 -3.23
CA MET A 582 9.03 2.14 -3.36
C MET A 582 8.89 0.85 -2.57
N THR A 583 9.88 -0.04 -2.65
CA THR A 583 9.83 -1.32 -1.93
C THR A 583 9.81 -1.09 -0.42
N PHE A 584 10.62 -0.16 0.08
CA PHE A 584 10.57 0.22 1.48
C PHE A 584 9.19 0.74 1.88
N GLY A 585 8.61 1.65 1.09
CA GLY A 585 7.27 2.17 1.35
C GLY A 585 6.21 1.06 1.38
N LEU A 586 6.15 0.24 0.34
CA LEU A 586 5.15 -0.83 0.19
C LEU A 586 5.34 -1.99 1.18
N SER A 587 6.59 -2.36 1.50
CA SER A 587 6.87 -3.44 2.44
C SER A 587 6.45 -3.10 3.85
N MET A 588 6.64 -1.83 4.27
CA MET A 588 6.33 -1.36 5.61
C MET A 588 4.87 -1.53 6.00
N ASP A 589 3.96 -1.31 5.07
CA ASP A 589 2.52 -1.34 5.30
C ASP A 589 2.05 -2.69 5.82
N TYR A 590 2.47 -3.74 5.14
CA TYR A 590 2.12 -5.12 5.53
C TYR A 590 2.89 -5.57 6.77
N GLU A 591 4.11 -5.06 6.97
CA GLU A 591 4.89 -5.37 8.15
C GLU A 591 4.26 -4.78 9.41
N ILE A 592 3.87 -3.50 9.36
CA ILE A 592 3.14 -2.86 10.45
C ILE A 592 1.84 -3.63 10.74
N PHE A 593 1.07 -4.00 9.71
CA PHE A 593 -0.18 -4.74 9.86
C PHE A 593 0.02 -6.11 10.52
N LEU A 594 1.04 -6.86 10.11
CA LEU A 594 1.36 -8.17 10.72
C LEU A 594 1.84 -8.03 12.15
N LEU A 595 2.82 -7.14 12.39
CA LEU A 595 3.47 -7.00 13.68
C LEU A 595 2.56 -6.35 14.74
N THR A 596 1.65 -5.46 14.35
CA THR A 596 0.62 -4.92 15.26
C THR A 596 -0.33 -6.01 15.74
N ARG A 597 -0.76 -6.92 14.86
CA ARG A 597 -1.59 -8.09 15.24
C ARG A 597 -0.85 -9.06 16.15
N ILE A 598 0.44 -9.29 15.88
CA ILE A 598 1.27 -10.13 16.75
C ILE A 598 1.45 -9.46 18.12
N ARG A 599 1.70 -8.15 18.15
CA ARG A 599 1.85 -7.36 19.38
C ARG A 599 0.58 -7.36 20.22
N GLU A 600 -0.56 -7.12 19.61
CA GLU A 600 -1.87 -7.15 20.28
C GLU A 600 -2.06 -8.50 21.00
N ARG A 601 -1.81 -9.61 20.31
CA ARG A 601 -1.92 -10.94 20.89
C ARG A 601 -0.89 -11.19 21.98
N PHE A 602 0.33 -10.70 21.81
CA PHE A 602 1.36 -10.81 22.85
C PHE A 602 0.99 -10.05 24.13
N LEU A 603 0.43 -8.85 24.01
CA LEU A 603 -0.03 -8.08 25.17
C LEU A 603 -1.15 -8.80 25.94
N GLN A 604 -1.93 -9.65 25.26
CA GLN A 604 -3.01 -10.43 25.88
C GLN A 604 -2.50 -11.72 26.55
N THR A 605 -1.55 -12.41 25.92
CA THR A 605 -1.14 -13.77 26.32
C THR A 605 0.21 -13.84 27.03
N GLY A 606 1.06 -12.82 26.85
CA GLY A 606 2.45 -12.85 27.29
C GLY A 606 3.33 -13.90 26.58
N ASN A 607 2.79 -14.60 25.56
CA ASN A 607 3.48 -15.68 24.86
C ASN A 607 3.76 -15.31 23.42
N THR A 608 5.06 -15.11 23.09
CA THR A 608 5.49 -14.73 21.74
C THR A 608 5.15 -15.81 20.71
N HIS A 609 5.26 -17.09 21.06
CA HIS A 609 5.00 -18.18 20.12
C HIS A 609 3.53 -18.27 19.71
N ASP A 610 2.60 -18.14 20.68
CA ASP A 610 1.17 -18.07 20.42
C ASP A 610 0.81 -16.79 19.63
N ALA A 611 1.42 -15.67 20.01
CA ALA A 611 1.18 -14.40 19.34
C ALA A 611 1.58 -14.43 17.84
N VAL A 612 2.73 -15.01 17.51
CA VAL A 612 3.18 -15.16 16.13
C VAL A 612 2.28 -16.12 15.36
N ALA A 613 1.95 -17.29 15.94
CA ALA A 613 1.06 -18.25 15.30
C ALA A 613 -0.31 -17.65 15.00
N TYR A 614 -0.88 -16.90 15.94
CA TYR A 614 -2.14 -16.19 15.78
C TYR A 614 -2.05 -15.08 14.73
N GLY A 615 -1.06 -14.18 14.84
CA GLY A 615 -0.89 -13.06 13.95
C GLY A 615 -0.71 -13.47 12.49
N VAL A 616 0.13 -14.48 12.23
CA VAL A 616 0.34 -15.01 10.87
C VAL A 616 -0.93 -15.72 10.37
N SER A 617 -1.55 -16.60 11.17
CA SER A 617 -2.73 -17.35 10.70
C SER A 617 -3.94 -16.48 10.37
N THR A 618 -4.10 -15.35 11.04
CA THR A 618 -5.18 -14.38 10.79
C THR A 618 -4.87 -13.40 9.66
N SER A 619 -3.59 -12.99 9.51
CA SER A 619 -3.17 -11.96 8.56
C SER A 619 -2.69 -12.51 7.22
N ALA A 620 -2.16 -13.75 7.17
CA ALA A 620 -1.52 -14.32 5.98
C ALA A 620 -2.42 -14.29 4.74
N ARG A 621 -3.72 -14.57 4.89
CA ARG A 621 -4.66 -14.55 3.78
C ARG A 621 -4.86 -13.15 3.21
N THR A 622 -4.96 -12.15 4.06
CA THR A 622 -5.11 -10.75 3.64
C THR A 622 -3.84 -10.28 2.92
N ILE A 623 -2.67 -10.55 3.53
CA ILE A 623 -1.36 -10.20 2.98
C ILE A 623 -1.13 -10.87 1.62
N THR A 624 -1.35 -12.19 1.51
CA THR A 624 -1.15 -12.92 0.25
C THR A 624 -2.11 -12.49 -0.85
N SER A 625 -3.37 -12.17 -0.49
CA SER A 625 -4.34 -11.67 -1.46
C SER A 625 -3.97 -10.29 -1.99
N ALA A 626 -3.56 -9.39 -1.12
CA ALA A 626 -3.12 -8.06 -1.50
C ALA A 626 -1.81 -8.10 -2.32
N ALA A 627 -0.83 -8.91 -1.88
CA ALA A 627 0.39 -9.11 -2.63
C ALA A 627 0.13 -9.68 -4.04
N LEU A 628 -0.79 -10.65 -4.18
CA LEU A 628 -1.16 -11.21 -5.48
C LEU A 628 -1.73 -10.14 -6.43
N ILE A 629 -2.57 -9.25 -5.91
CA ILE A 629 -3.14 -8.15 -6.70
C ILE A 629 -2.04 -7.19 -7.14
N MET A 630 -1.16 -6.78 -6.23
CA MET A 630 -0.05 -5.89 -6.58
C MET A 630 0.93 -6.53 -7.55
N ILE A 631 1.32 -7.80 -7.34
CA ILE A 631 2.15 -8.55 -8.28
C ILE A 631 1.50 -8.58 -9.67
N ALA A 632 0.19 -8.81 -9.75
CA ALA A 632 -0.54 -8.79 -11.03
C ALA A 632 -0.48 -7.41 -11.70
N VAL A 633 -0.63 -6.33 -10.94
CA VAL A 633 -0.50 -4.96 -11.47
C VAL A 633 0.91 -4.72 -12.01
N PHE A 634 1.95 -5.00 -11.23
CA PHE A 634 3.33 -4.74 -11.63
C PHE A 634 3.80 -5.64 -12.78
N ILE A 635 3.40 -6.91 -12.80
CA ILE A 635 3.65 -7.82 -13.93
C ILE A 635 2.95 -7.33 -15.21
N GLY A 636 1.75 -6.76 -15.09
CA GLY A 636 1.08 -6.16 -16.24
C GLY A 636 1.89 -5.05 -16.89
N PHE A 637 2.57 -4.23 -16.07
CA PHE A 637 3.50 -3.22 -16.56
C PHE A 637 4.84 -3.80 -17.05
N ALA A 638 5.25 -4.97 -16.58
CA ALA A 638 6.44 -5.65 -17.07
C ALA A 638 6.35 -6.00 -18.57
N PHE A 639 5.14 -6.08 -19.12
CA PHE A 639 4.89 -6.30 -20.55
C PHE A 639 4.50 -5.02 -21.30
N ALA A 640 4.83 -3.84 -20.76
CA ALA A 640 4.45 -2.55 -21.35
C ALA A 640 5.23 -2.14 -22.62
N GLY A 641 6.23 -2.88 -23.03
CA GLY A 641 7.03 -2.61 -24.25
C GLY A 641 8.29 -1.78 -23.99
N MET A 642 8.24 -0.70 -23.22
CA MET A 642 9.45 0.06 -22.87
C MET A 642 10.28 -0.66 -21.81
N PRO A 643 11.60 -0.89 -22.03
CA PRO A 643 12.48 -1.55 -21.07
C PRO A 643 12.46 -0.92 -19.67
N LEU A 644 12.50 0.40 -19.54
CA LEU A 644 12.43 1.13 -18.28
C LEU A 644 11.18 0.73 -17.46
N VAL A 645 10.01 0.68 -18.08
CA VAL A 645 8.75 0.35 -17.43
C VAL A 645 8.71 -1.13 -17.08
N ALA A 646 9.25 -1.98 -17.98
CA ALA A 646 9.35 -3.41 -17.76
C ALA A 646 10.30 -3.76 -16.59
N GLU A 647 11.48 -3.13 -16.52
CA GLU A 647 12.42 -3.28 -15.41
C GLU A 647 11.78 -2.90 -14.06
N LEU A 648 11.13 -1.74 -14.00
CA LEU A 648 10.45 -1.29 -12.78
C LEU A 648 9.31 -2.23 -12.38
N GLY A 649 8.54 -2.72 -13.37
CA GLY A 649 7.46 -3.70 -13.17
C GLY A 649 7.97 -5.02 -12.60
N VAL A 650 9.02 -5.60 -13.20
CA VAL A 650 9.64 -6.85 -12.73
C VAL A 650 10.23 -6.68 -11.34
N ALA A 651 11.00 -5.61 -11.10
CA ALA A 651 11.63 -5.37 -9.81
C ALA A 651 10.62 -5.27 -8.67
N CYS A 652 9.58 -4.44 -8.84
CA CYS A 652 8.52 -4.28 -7.85
C CYS A 652 7.72 -5.57 -7.65
N ALA A 653 7.41 -6.30 -8.72
CA ALA A 653 6.70 -7.58 -8.62
C ALA A 653 7.51 -8.62 -7.84
N VAL A 654 8.82 -8.76 -8.11
CA VAL A 654 9.70 -9.68 -7.39
C VAL A 654 9.89 -9.24 -5.95
N ALA A 655 10.14 -7.95 -5.70
CA ALA A 655 10.28 -7.41 -4.34
C ALA A 655 9.07 -7.76 -3.47
N ILE A 656 7.86 -7.49 -3.97
CA ILE A 656 6.61 -7.77 -3.26
C ILE A 656 6.39 -9.29 -3.11
N ALA A 657 6.65 -10.08 -4.16
CA ALA A 657 6.49 -11.53 -4.10
C ALA A 657 7.39 -12.16 -3.03
N VAL A 658 8.66 -11.76 -3.00
CA VAL A 658 9.65 -12.23 -2.03
C VAL A 658 9.30 -11.77 -0.62
N ASP A 659 8.92 -10.49 -0.46
CA ASP A 659 8.57 -9.92 0.84
C ASP A 659 7.31 -10.58 1.41
N ALA A 660 6.23 -10.67 0.65
CA ALA A 660 4.98 -11.24 1.11
C ALA A 660 5.04 -12.75 1.39
N THR A 661 5.95 -13.49 0.73
CA THR A 661 6.06 -14.95 0.88
C THR A 661 7.24 -15.37 1.76
N VAL A 662 8.46 -15.20 1.28
CA VAL A 662 9.67 -15.68 1.96
C VAL A 662 9.93 -14.91 3.24
N VAL A 663 9.86 -13.60 3.19
CA VAL A 663 10.16 -12.77 4.37
C VAL A 663 9.06 -12.93 5.42
N ARG A 664 7.81 -12.66 5.08
CA ARG A 664 6.71 -12.59 6.09
C ARG A 664 6.19 -13.92 6.55
N LEU A 665 6.14 -14.92 5.66
CA LEU A 665 5.56 -16.23 6.01
C LEU A 665 6.60 -17.25 6.47
N VAL A 666 7.91 -16.96 6.31
CA VAL A 666 8.98 -17.85 6.75
C VAL A 666 9.98 -17.13 7.66
N LEU A 667 10.60 -16.04 7.18
CA LEU A 667 11.72 -15.40 7.88
C LEU A 667 11.27 -14.67 9.16
N VAL A 668 10.17 -13.90 9.10
CA VAL A 668 9.61 -13.20 10.27
C VAL A 668 9.23 -14.18 11.39
N PRO A 669 8.37 -15.20 11.16
CA PRO A 669 8.02 -16.14 12.22
C PRO A 669 9.22 -16.93 12.74
N ALA A 670 10.17 -17.32 11.89
CA ALA A 670 11.37 -18.00 12.29
C ALA A 670 12.25 -17.12 13.22
N LEU A 671 12.53 -15.88 12.82
CA LEU A 671 13.32 -14.95 13.62
C LEU A 671 12.61 -14.55 14.91
N MET A 672 11.27 -14.40 14.90
CA MET A 672 10.53 -14.10 16.13
C MET A 672 10.54 -15.27 17.09
N ALA A 673 10.49 -16.52 16.61
CA ALA A 673 10.64 -17.70 17.45
C ALA A 673 12.04 -17.84 18.05
N MET A 674 13.10 -17.45 17.29
CA MET A 674 14.49 -17.50 17.75
C MET A 674 14.79 -16.49 18.87
N PHE A 675 14.26 -15.28 18.74
CA PHE A 675 14.55 -14.19 19.68
C PHE A 675 13.55 -14.09 20.84
N ALA A 676 12.43 -14.82 20.78
CA ALA A 676 11.41 -14.91 21.86
C ALA A 676 11.10 -13.57 22.54
N GLU A 677 11.44 -13.41 23.82
CA GLU A 677 11.16 -12.20 24.60
C GLU A 677 11.98 -10.97 24.17
N TRP A 678 13.18 -11.17 23.59
CA TRP A 678 14.01 -10.08 23.08
C TRP A 678 13.32 -9.26 21.97
N ASN A 679 12.35 -9.85 21.29
CA ASN A 679 11.57 -9.13 20.27
C ASN A 679 10.82 -7.91 20.83
N TRP A 680 10.58 -7.86 22.12
CA TRP A 680 9.80 -6.80 22.78
C TRP A 680 10.67 -5.81 23.55
N TRP A 681 12.01 -5.90 23.36
CA TRP A 681 12.93 -5.03 24.06
C TRP A 681 12.82 -3.59 23.60
N LEU A 682 12.55 -2.69 24.58
CA LEU A 682 12.50 -1.24 24.39
C LEU A 682 13.21 -0.58 25.60
N PRO A 683 14.24 0.27 25.38
CA PRO A 683 14.89 1.01 26.45
C PRO A 683 13.90 1.94 27.17
N ARG A 684 13.95 2.01 28.49
CA ARG A 684 13.02 2.80 29.31
C ARG A 684 13.02 4.29 28.97
N TRP A 685 14.15 4.84 28.58
CA TRP A 685 14.25 6.25 28.18
C TRP A 685 13.51 6.49 26.85
N LEU A 686 13.61 5.56 25.92
CA LEU A 686 12.95 5.64 24.61
C LEU A 686 11.43 5.45 24.73
N ALA A 687 10.98 4.57 25.62
CA ALA A 687 9.57 4.36 25.93
C ALA A 687 8.87 5.62 26.48
N ARG A 688 9.61 6.57 27.06
CA ARG A 688 9.06 7.86 27.56
C ARG A 688 8.90 8.91 26.47
N ILE A 689 9.65 8.80 25.38
CA ILE A 689 9.71 9.79 24.29
C ILE A 689 8.75 9.38 23.17
N LEU A 690 8.60 8.06 22.94
CA LEU A 690 7.76 7.56 21.86
C LEU A 690 6.28 7.81 22.15
N PRO A 691 5.51 8.36 21.17
CA PRO A 691 4.07 8.46 21.30
C PRO A 691 3.44 7.06 21.35
N SER A 692 2.47 6.87 22.24
CA SER A 692 1.65 5.65 22.23
C SER A 692 0.68 5.71 21.06
N VAL A 693 1.02 5.06 19.96
CA VAL A 693 0.09 4.88 18.84
C VAL A 693 -0.68 3.57 19.09
N ASP A 694 -1.84 3.67 19.69
CA ASP A 694 -2.75 2.54 19.89
C ASP A 694 -3.60 2.39 18.63
N PHE A 695 -3.22 1.51 17.73
CA PHE A 695 -3.98 1.19 16.51
C PHE A 695 -5.33 0.52 16.83
N GLU A 696 -5.39 -0.27 17.86
CA GLU A 696 -6.60 -0.73 18.53
C GLU A 696 -6.29 -0.83 20.03
N LYS A 697 -7.11 -0.21 20.87
CA LYS A 697 -7.04 -0.52 22.32
C LYS A 697 -7.34 -2.00 22.45
N PRO A 698 -6.47 -2.79 23.09
CA PRO A 698 -6.77 -4.19 23.31
C PRO A 698 -8.08 -4.29 24.07
N LEU A 699 -9.07 -4.99 23.50
CA LEU A 699 -10.31 -5.25 24.19
C LEU A 699 -10.01 -6.10 25.41
N PRO A 700 -10.66 -5.84 26.56
CA PRO A 700 -10.45 -6.66 27.74
C PRO A 700 -10.75 -8.13 27.42
N THR A 701 -9.77 -9.00 27.71
CA THR A 701 -9.90 -10.44 27.48
C THR A 701 -10.71 -11.03 28.62
N VAL A 702 -11.74 -11.78 28.28
CA VAL A 702 -12.60 -12.46 29.27
C VAL A 702 -12.59 -13.94 28.91
N ASP A 703 -12.31 -14.78 29.91
CA ASP A 703 -12.49 -16.22 29.74
C ASP A 703 -13.99 -16.52 29.72
N LEU A 704 -14.44 -17.26 28.70
CA LEU A 704 -15.85 -17.68 28.61
C LEU A 704 -16.28 -18.52 29.82
N GLY A 705 -15.40 -19.31 30.40
CA GLY A 705 -15.64 -20.01 31.65
C GLY A 705 -15.95 -19.03 32.78
N ASP A 706 -15.34 -17.85 32.79
CA ASP A 706 -15.59 -16.80 33.76
C ASP A 706 -16.86 -15.97 33.47
N VAL A 707 -17.35 -15.98 32.24
CA VAL A 707 -18.56 -15.26 31.83
C VAL A 707 -19.81 -16.12 32.02
N VAL A 708 -19.68 -17.44 31.92
CA VAL A 708 -20.77 -18.40 31.69
C VAL A 708 -21.08 -19.28 32.91
N VAL A 709 -20.52 -19.08 34.06
CA VAL A 709 -21.10 -19.71 35.27
C VAL A 709 -22.33 -18.89 35.68
N ILE A 710 -23.36 -19.19 34.99
CA ILE A 710 -24.70 -18.68 35.14
C ILE A 710 -25.53 -19.79 35.79
N PRO A 711 -26.57 -19.47 36.52
CA PRO A 711 -27.56 -20.42 36.98
C PRO A 711 -27.97 -21.37 35.85
N ASP A 712 -28.19 -22.64 36.19
CA ASP A 712 -28.43 -23.73 35.22
C ASP A 712 -29.48 -23.46 34.14
N ASP A 713 -30.44 -22.64 34.45
CA ASP A 713 -31.52 -22.21 33.54
C ASP A 713 -31.05 -21.28 32.43
N ILE A 714 -29.96 -20.48 32.65
CA ILE A 714 -29.43 -19.54 31.65
C ILE A 714 -28.20 -20.09 30.94
N SER A 715 -27.44 -20.97 31.59
CA SER A 715 -26.30 -21.66 30.95
C SER A 715 -26.75 -22.48 29.73
N THR A 716 -28.03 -22.90 29.68
CA THR A 716 -28.65 -23.59 28.56
C THR A 716 -28.84 -22.68 27.33
N LEU A 717 -28.89 -21.38 27.49
CA LEU A 717 -29.08 -20.40 26.42
C LEU A 717 -27.78 -20.04 25.67
N ILE A 718 -26.63 -20.26 26.32
CA ILE A 718 -25.31 -19.94 25.76
C ILE A 718 -24.58 -21.26 25.52
N THR A 719 -25.18 -22.14 24.82
CA THR A 719 -24.51 -23.39 24.56
C THR A 719 -23.77 -23.40 23.26
N PRO A 720 -22.54 -23.90 23.29
CA PRO A 720 -21.72 -24.02 22.14
C PRO A 720 -22.18 -25.15 21.26
N SER A 721 -23.06 -24.89 20.35
CA SER A 721 -23.27 -25.81 19.27
C SER A 721 -22.59 -25.31 18.02
N ALA A 722 -22.61 -26.18 17.02
CA ALA A 722 -22.27 -25.87 15.67
C ALA A 722 -23.06 -24.66 15.10
N ASP A 723 -24.17 -24.30 15.71
CA ASP A 723 -25.08 -23.26 15.25
C ASP A 723 -24.97 -21.91 15.99
N LEU A 724 -23.92 -21.72 16.79
CA LEU A 724 -23.67 -20.44 17.44
C LEU A 724 -23.63 -19.26 16.44
N ARG A 725 -23.25 -19.51 15.19
CA ARG A 725 -23.35 -18.54 14.09
C ARG A 725 -24.80 -18.13 13.80
N VAL A 726 -25.75 -19.00 14.06
CA VAL A 726 -27.18 -18.71 13.89
C VAL A 726 -27.66 -17.82 15.04
N VAL A 727 -27.17 -18.03 16.25
CA VAL A 727 -27.41 -17.15 17.42
C VAL A 727 -26.95 -15.74 17.10
N VAL A 728 -25.71 -15.57 16.63
CA VAL A 728 -25.13 -14.29 16.24
C VAL A 728 -25.99 -13.61 15.16
N LYS A 729 -26.38 -14.34 14.12
CA LYS A 729 -27.21 -13.78 13.05
C LYS A 729 -28.61 -13.38 13.52
N SER A 730 -29.17 -14.12 14.43
CA SER A 730 -30.49 -13.84 14.98
C SER A 730 -30.43 -12.70 15.98
N ALA A 731 -29.42 -12.65 16.83
CA ALA A 731 -29.17 -11.54 17.75
C ALA A 731 -28.92 -10.23 17.00
N ALA A 732 -28.18 -10.24 15.87
CA ALA A 732 -27.97 -9.07 15.04
C ALA A 732 -29.26 -8.49 14.42
N ARG A 733 -30.33 -9.30 14.31
CA ARG A 733 -31.67 -8.84 13.88
C ARG A 733 -32.47 -8.17 14.99
N LEU A 734 -32.08 -8.39 16.23
CA LEU A 734 -32.76 -7.90 17.42
C LEU A 734 -32.13 -6.61 17.94
N LYS A 735 -32.01 -5.64 17.04
CA LYS A 735 -31.44 -4.34 17.35
C LYS A 735 -31.99 -3.74 18.64
N GLY A 736 -31.07 -3.41 19.55
CA GLY A 736 -31.32 -2.65 20.74
C GLY A 736 -31.72 -3.45 21.98
N LEU A 737 -32.05 -4.72 21.86
CA LEU A 737 -32.43 -5.59 22.98
C LEU A 737 -31.36 -6.60 23.36
N VAL A 738 -30.69 -7.17 22.37
CA VAL A 738 -29.55 -8.07 22.63
C VAL A 738 -28.31 -7.31 22.25
N PRO A 739 -27.35 -7.09 23.14
CA PRO A 739 -26.02 -6.72 22.69
C PRO A 739 -25.61 -7.75 21.64
N ASP A 740 -24.88 -7.34 20.60
CA ASP A 740 -24.24 -8.23 19.62
C ASP A 740 -23.33 -9.23 20.32
N ALA A 741 -23.83 -9.76 21.37
CA ALA A 741 -23.10 -10.23 22.51
C ALA A 741 -22.50 -11.57 22.28
N VAL A 742 -22.90 -12.25 21.27
CA VAL A 742 -22.41 -13.60 21.06
C VAL A 742 -21.78 -13.67 19.68
N CYS A 743 -20.86 -12.74 19.41
CA CYS A 743 -20.09 -12.75 18.20
C CYS A 743 -18.89 -13.68 18.31
N VAL A 744 -19.12 -14.96 18.53
CA VAL A 744 -18.09 -15.97 18.39
C VAL A 744 -18.16 -16.55 16.99
N SER A 745 -17.11 -16.34 16.23
CA SER A 745 -17.06 -16.74 14.82
C SER A 745 -16.76 -18.23 14.60
N ASP A 746 -16.21 -18.91 15.61
CA ASP A 746 -15.86 -20.33 15.54
C ASP A 746 -16.42 -21.13 16.74
N PRO A 747 -17.40 -22.03 16.50
CA PRO A 747 -17.92 -22.90 17.54
C PRO A 747 -16.90 -23.85 18.17
N LEU A 748 -15.80 -24.14 17.43
CA LEU A 748 -14.72 -25.01 17.96
C LEU A 748 -13.87 -24.28 19.02
N ALA A 749 -13.78 -22.97 18.93
CA ALA A 749 -13.09 -22.14 19.91
C ALA A 749 -13.77 -22.22 21.28
N LEU A 750 -15.08 -22.27 21.31
CA LEU A 750 -15.88 -22.44 22.53
C LEU A 750 -15.67 -23.80 23.19
N ARG A 751 -15.45 -24.85 22.40
CA ARG A 751 -15.12 -26.19 22.97
C ARG A 751 -13.80 -26.18 23.73
N GLY A 752 -12.80 -25.45 23.22
CA GLY A 752 -11.51 -25.27 23.89
C GLY A 752 -11.63 -24.53 25.25
N CYS A 753 -12.65 -23.72 25.43
CA CYS A 753 -12.92 -22.98 26.66
C CYS A 753 -13.80 -23.74 27.68
N GLY A 754 -14.18 -24.98 27.41
CA GLY A 754 -14.96 -25.82 28.35
C GLY A 754 -16.47 -25.56 28.36
N ILE A 755 -16.98 -24.67 27.50
CA ILE A 755 -18.40 -24.31 27.42
C ILE A 755 -19.23 -25.44 26.79
N ALA A 756 -18.62 -26.22 25.88
CA ALA A 756 -19.28 -27.32 25.18
C ALA A 756 -19.80 -28.43 26.12
N GLU A 757 -19.18 -28.57 27.28
CA GLU A 757 -19.50 -29.65 28.22
C GLU A 757 -20.67 -29.29 29.15
N MET A 758 -21.03 -28.01 29.29
CA MET A 758 -22.07 -27.58 30.23
C MET A 758 -23.49 -27.60 29.64
N ALA A 759 -23.62 -27.78 28.35
CA ALA A 759 -24.80 -27.35 27.63
C ALA A 759 -25.87 -28.40 27.34
N THR A 760 -25.67 -29.66 27.69
CA THR A 760 -26.48 -30.71 27.04
C THR A 760 -27.66 -31.23 27.83
N SER A 761 -27.89 -30.78 29.06
CA SER A 761 -28.88 -31.50 29.91
C SER A 761 -30.30 -30.90 29.98
N LYS A 762 -30.54 -29.65 29.54
CA LYS A 762 -31.86 -29.01 29.86
C LYS A 762 -32.50 -28.14 28.74
N ILE A 763 -32.20 -28.35 27.51
CA ILE A 763 -32.87 -27.59 26.39
C ILE A 763 -34.34 -27.92 26.18
N GLN A 764 -34.92 -28.76 27.00
CA GLN A 764 -36.28 -29.29 26.78
C GLN A 764 -37.43 -28.35 27.22
N ALA A 765 -37.15 -27.21 27.81
CA ALA A 765 -38.19 -26.50 28.57
C ALA A 765 -38.53 -25.07 28.05
N VAL A 766 -38.13 -24.63 26.89
CA VAL A 766 -38.60 -23.32 26.37
C VAL A 766 -39.81 -23.53 25.45
N PRO A 767 -41.01 -23.13 25.85
CA PRO A 767 -42.20 -23.28 25.00
C PRO A 767 -42.09 -22.35 23.77
N VAL A 768 -42.29 -22.94 22.63
CA VAL A 768 -42.42 -22.20 21.35
C VAL A 768 -43.78 -21.52 21.29
N ALA A 769 -43.82 -20.23 21.48
CA ALA A 769 -45.08 -19.49 21.27
C ALA A 769 -45.46 -19.48 19.77
N THR A 770 -46.54 -20.12 19.42
CA THR A 770 -47.14 -20.15 18.07
C THR A 770 -48.21 -19.05 17.93
N GLY A 771 -47.76 -17.77 17.87
CA GLY A 771 -48.68 -16.66 17.65
C GLY A 771 -48.08 -15.55 16.77
N PRO A 772 -48.87 -14.66 16.17
CA PRO A 772 -48.33 -13.57 15.34
C PRO A 772 -47.51 -12.63 16.22
N ALA A 773 -46.33 -12.32 15.76
CA ALA A 773 -45.28 -11.59 16.47
C ALA A 773 -45.71 -10.20 16.95
N PRO A 774 -45.73 -9.94 18.23
CA PRO A 774 -45.74 -8.60 18.77
C PRO A 774 -44.28 -8.13 19.01
N SER A 775 -44.15 -6.82 19.17
CA SER A 775 -42.95 -6.04 19.38
C SER A 775 -41.83 -6.68 20.22
N GLY A 776 -40.61 -6.52 19.73
CA GLY A 776 -39.33 -6.66 20.42
C GLY A 776 -39.02 -7.94 21.21
N GLY A 777 -39.69 -8.16 22.32
CA GLY A 777 -39.44 -9.29 23.24
C GLY A 777 -39.73 -10.68 22.64
N THR A 778 -40.75 -10.83 21.86
CA THR A 778 -41.10 -12.06 21.15
C THR A 778 -40.10 -12.50 20.09
N MET A 779 -39.35 -11.57 19.54
CA MET A 779 -38.30 -11.89 18.57
C MET A 779 -37.09 -12.59 19.25
N VAL A 780 -36.77 -12.24 20.49
CA VAL A 780 -35.72 -12.91 21.25
C VAL A 780 -36.13 -14.34 21.57
N SER A 781 -37.35 -14.53 22.02
CA SER A 781 -37.89 -15.87 22.29
C SER A 781 -37.96 -16.74 21.05
N HIS A 782 -38.35 -16.17 19.89
CA HIS A 782 -38.34 -16.89 18.62
C HIS A 782 -36.92 -17.18 18.10
N ALA A 783 -35.96 -16.28 18.33
CA ALA A 783 -34.59 -16.54 18.00
C ALA A 783 -34.00 -17.66 18.86
N LEU A 784 -34.22 -17.59 20.17
CA LEU A 784 -33.81 -18.62 21.12
C LEU A 784 -34.49 -19.97 20.88
N ALA A 785 -35.80 -19.99 20.60
CA ALA A 785 -36.53 -21.22 20.25
C ALA A 785 -36.05 -21.86 18.93
N ARG A 786 -35.70 -21.04 17.91
CA ARG A 786 -35.10 -21.56 16.66
C ARG A 786 -33.72 -22.14 16.91
N LEU A 787 -32.98 -21.53 17.79
CA LEU A 787 -31.67 -22.01 18.19
C LEU A 787 -31.74 -23.34 18.92
N THR A 788 -32.62 -23.45 19.89
CA THR A 788 -32.81 -24.69 20.64
C THR A 788 -33.40 -25.83 19.78
N GLY A 789 -34.35 -25.52 18.87
CA GLY A 789 -34.94 -26.50 17.97
C GLY A 789 -33.98 -27.10 16.95
N GLY A 790 -33.04 -26.29 16.43
CA GLY A 790 -32.01 -26.75 15.48
C GLY A 790 -30.97 -27.66 16.13
N TRP A 791 -30.86 -27.62 17.45
CA TRP A 791 -29.89 -28.37 18.25
C TRP A 791 -30.28 -29.77 18.56
N GLN A 792 -31.56 -29.99 18.82
CA GLN A 792 -32.09 -31.31 19.17
C GLN A 792 -31.86 -32.34 18.06
N SER A 793 -31.68 -31.90 16.82
CA SER A 793 -31.47 -32.81 15.70
C SER A 793 -30.04 -33.26 15.48
N ARG A 794 -29.04 -32.65 16.19
CA ARG A 794 -27.62 -32.89 15.93
C ARG A 794 -26.77 -33.37 17.11
N THR A 795 -27.27 -33.34 18.32
CA THR A 795 -26.50 -33.75 19.48
C THR A 795 -26.82 -35.17 19.88
N GLY A 796 -25.98 -36.10 19.47
CA GLY A 796 -25.87 -37.38 20.18
C GLY A 796 -25.45 -37.07 21.62
N THR A 797 -26.09 -37.70 22.57
CA THR A 797 -25.89 -37.56 24.01
C THR A 797 -24.40 -37.66 24.40
N VAL A 798 -23.77 -36.52 24.62
CA VAL A 798 -22.44 -36.45 25.27
C VAL A 798 -22.74 -36.31 26.79
N ARG A 799 -22.48 -37.35 27.54
CA ARG A 799 -22.51 -37.29 29.01
C ARG A 799 -21.41 -36.32 29.49
N ALA A 800 -21.82 -35.15 29.97
CA ALA A 800 -20.93 -34.23 30.65
C ALA A 800 -20.50 -34.83 31.99
N GLN A 801 -19.21 -35.04 32.20
CA GLN A 801 -18.70 -35.28 33.56
C GLN A 801 -18.59 -33.92 34.27
N PRO A 802 -19.11 -33.80 35.49
CA PRO A 802 -18.98 -32.57 36.24
C PRO A 802 -17.49 -32.32 36.53
N ARG A 803 -16.89 -31.36 35.84
CA ARG A 803 -15.60 -30.84 36.26
C ARG A 803 -15.82 -30.05 37.57
N THR A 804 -15.16 -30.46 38.61
CA THR A 804 -15.03 -29.68 39.84
C THR A 804 -14.43 -28.32 39.51
N ILE A 805 -15.28 -27.32 39.47
CA ILE A 805 -14.88 -25.93 39.31
C ILE A 805 -14.11 -25.56 40.56
N ARG A 806 -12.84 -25.24 40.43
CA ARG A 806 -12.07 -24.64 41.52
C ARG A 806 -12.83 -23.40 42.00
N PRO A 807 -12.99 -23.21 43.32
CA PRO A 807 -13.59 -21.97 43.82
C PRO A 807 -12.69 -20.82 43.38
N VAL A 808 -13.12 -20.13 42.35
CA VAL A 808 -12.50 -18.90 41.90
C VAL A 808 -13.07 -17.81 42.77
N HIS A 809 -12.19 -16.95 43.26
CA HIS A 809 -12.42 -15.69 43.93
C HIS A 809 -13.64 -14.90 43.38
N PRO A 810 -14.18 -13.94 44.12
CA PRO A 810 -15.55 -13.43 44.07
C PRO A 810 -16.02 -13.28 42.62
N VAL A 811 -17.27 -13.70 42.43
CA VAL A 811 -18.01 -13.68 41.15
C VAL A 811 -17.51 -12.55 40.30
N THR A 812 -16.81 -12.83 39.19
CA THR A 812 -16.29 -11.78 38.38
C THR A 812 -17.47 -10.96 37.89
N VAL A 813 -17.34 -9.65 37.96
CA VAL A 813 -18.39 -8.68 37.53
C VAL A 813 -18.94 -9.03 36.14
N TRP A 814 -18.14 -9.67 35.32
CA TRP A 814 -18.47 -10.12 33.97
C TRP A 814 -19.49 -11.25 33.89
N ARG A 815 -19.38 -12.25 34.73
CA ARG A 815 -20.34 -13.38 34.83
C ARG A 815 -21.74 -12.85 35.14
N ARG A 816 -21.81 -12.01 36.16
CA ARG A 816 -23.10 -11.40 36.58
C ARG A 816 -23.66 -10.49 35.49
N ARG A 817 -22.83 -9.74 34.78
CA ARG A 817 -23.30 -8.83 33.77
C ARG A 817 -24.03 -9.52 32.63
N LEU A 818 -23.52 -10.67 32.15
CA LEU A 818 -24.19 -11.42 31.09
C LEU A 818 -25.42 -12.16 31.63
N ALA A 819 -25.35 -12.75 32.82
CA ALA A 819 -26.48 -13.43 33.46
C ALA A 819 -27.68 -12.48 33.65
N ILE A 820 -27.44 -11.30 34.23
CA ILE A 820 -28.48 -10.30 34.43
C ILE A 820 -29.06 -9.80 33.08
N ALA A 821 -28.23 -9.65 32.05
CA ALA A 821 -28.72 -9.24 30.72
C ALA A 821 -29.68 -10.29 30.14
N LEU A 822 -29.31 -11.55 30.22
CA LEU A 822 -30.12 -12.65 29.71
C LEU A 822 -31.41 -12.83 30.51
N ASP A 823 -31.34 -12.74 31.85
CA ASP A 823 -32.50 -12.76 32.73
C ASP A 823 -33.49 -11.63 32.42
N ALA A 824 -33.00 -10.41 32.19
CA ALA A 824 -33.83 -9.28 31.82
C ALA A 824 -34.53 -9.46 30.48
N LEU A 825 -33.82 -9.99 29.46
CA LEU A 825 -34.38 -10.27 28.14
C LEU A 825 -35.44 -11.37 28.21
N GLU A 826 -35.23 -12.41 29.03
CA GLU A 826 -36.22 -13.46 29.23
C GLU A 826 -37.47 -12.91 29.92
N THR A 827 -37.28 -12.08 30.96
CA THR A 827 -38.39 -11.45 31.67
C THR A 827 -39.21 -10.51 30.77
N GLU A 828 -38.56 -9.71 29.92
CA GLU A 828 -39.28 -8.88 28.95
C GLU A 828 -40.10 -9.71 27.97
N SER A 829 -39.63 -10.88 27.59
CA SER A 829 -40.31 -11.81 26.72
C SER A 829 -41.55 -12.45 27.39
N TRP A 830 -41.47 -12.79 28.65
CA TRP A 830 -42.54 -13.44 29.41
C TRP A 830 -43.61 -12.45 29.83
N ALA A 831 -43.26 -11.22 30.20
CA ALA A 831 -44.22 -10.19 30.60
C ALA A 831 -45.22 -9.84 29.48
N ALA A 832 -44.90 -10.16 28.25
CA ALA A 832 -45.81 -9.99 27.13
C ALA A 832 -46.87 -11.09 26.97
N THR A 833 -46.78 -12.25 27.67
CA THR A 833 -47.59 -13.43 27.32
C THR A 833 -48.51 -13.99 28.42
N GLU A 834 -48.19 -13.85 29.72
CA GLU A 834 -48.89 -14.67 30.69
C GLU A 834 -49.25 -14.11 32.08
N ILE A 835 -48.86 -12.91 32.45
CA ILE A 835 -49.18 -12.44 33.80
C ILE A 835 -50.24 -11.36 33.71
N GLY A 836 -51.47 -11.76 34.07
CA GLY A 836 -52.56 -10.88 34.37
C GLY A 836 -52.30 -10.02 35.66
N LEU A 837 -51.19 -9.32 35.68
CA LEU A 837 -50.87 -8.27 36.61
C LEU A 837 -51.04 -6.94 35.86
N ASP A 838 -51.84 -6.05 36.43
CA ASP A 838 -52.13 -4.70 36.01
C ASP A 838 -50.88 -3.78 36.00
N VAL A 839 -49.72 -4.29 35.67
CA VAL A 839 -48.50 -3.50 35.47
C VAL A 839 -48.30 -3.33 33.97
N PRO A 840 -48.40 -2.09 33.47
CA PRO A 840 -48.15 -1.85 32.07
C PRO A 840 -46.73 -2.31 31.71
N ALA A 841 -46.62 -3.10 30.66
CA ALA A 841 -45.33 -3.60 30.19
C ALA A 841 -44.37 -2.43 29.90
N LEU A 842 -43.34 -2.31 30.70
CA LEU A 842 -42.29 -1.31 30.54
C LEU A 842 -41.51 -1.63 29.28
N THR A 843 -41.61 -0.79 28.31
CA THR A 843 -40.88 -0.92 27.03
C THR A 843 -39.58 -0.15 27.11
N ARG A 844 -38.49 -0.84 26.80
CA ARG A 844 -37.18 -0.19 26.69
C ARG A 844 -37.15 0.79 25.51
N CYS A 845 -36.72 2.03 25.76
CA CYS A 845 -36.69 3.08 24.74
C CYS A 845 -35.26 3.44 24.27
N ARG A 846 -34.22 2.94 24.93
CA ARG A 846 -32.85 3.10 24.50
C ARG A 846 -32.18 1.75 24.26
N PRO A 847 -31.27 1.64 23.25
CA PRO A 847 -30.50 0.43 23.03
C PRO A 847 -29.62 0.12 24.25
N MET A 848 -29.32 -1.17 24.43
CA MET A 848 -28.48 -1.65 25.55
C MET A 848 -27.04 -1.12 25.35
N GLU A 849 -26.47 -0.55 26.39
CA GLU A 849 -25.09 -0.12 26.39
C GLU A 849 -24.19 -1.35 26.54
N ALA A 850 -23.47 -1.69 25.47
CA ALA A 850 -22.58 -2.84 25.45
C ALA A 850 -21.11 -2.43 25.30
N ALA A 851 -20.22 -3.24 25.85
CA ALA A 851 -18.78 -3.12 25.70
C ALA A 851 -18.23 -4.39 25.05
N ALA A 852 -17.37 -4.23 24.05
CA ALA A 852 -16.72 -5.34 23.41
C ALA A 852 -15.62 -5.91 24.33
N VAL A 853 -15.57 -7.25 24.41
CA VAL A 853 -14.50 -8.01 25.07
C VAL A 853 -13.96 -9.03 24.09
N GLN A 854 -12.73 -9.45 24.27
CA GLN A 854 -12.09 -10.42 23.40
C GLN A 854 -11.86 -11.74 24.14
N LEU A 855 -12.18 -12.84 23.47
CA LEU A 855 -11.92 -14.18 23.99
C LEU A 855 -10.45 -14.58 23.80
N PRO A 856 -9.95 -15.54 24.58
CA PRO A 856 -8.60 -16.08 24.37
C PRO A 856 -8.35 -16.62 22.95
N THR A 857 -9.42 -17.00 22.25
CA THR A 857 -9.40 -17.44 20.84
C THR A 857 -9.29 -16.29 19.85
N GLY A 858 -9.40 -15.04 20.30
CA GLY A 858 -9.42 -13.84 19.45
C GLY A 858 -10.80 -13.40 18.98
N ASP A 859 -11.84 -14.19 19.28
CA ASP A 859 -13.21 -13.82 18.97
C ASP A 859 -13.69 -12.67 19.86
N ARG A 860 -14.60 -11.85 19.31
CA ARG A 860 -15.16 -10.70 20.03
C ARG A 860 -16.54 -11.05 20.59
N LEU A 861 -16.77 -10.66 21.83
CA LEU A 861 -18.03 -10.80 22.53
C LEU A 861 -18.48 -9.40 23.00
N GLN A 862 -19.74 -9.06 22.79
CA GLN A 862 -20.34 -7.85 23.33
C GLN A 862 -21.05 -8.20 24.65
N ILE A 863 -20.77 -7.48 25.69
CA ILE A 863 -21.41 -7.65 26.99
C ILE A 863 -21.93 -6.30 27.52
N PRO A 864 -22.99 -6.28 28.32
CA PRO A 864 -23.50 -5.04 28.89
C PRO A 864 -22.41 -4.30 29.68
N THR A 865 -22.40 -2.99 29.62
CA THR A 865 -21.55 -2.18 30.50
C THR A 865 -21.91 -2.37 31.97
N GLY A 866 -21.02 -2.02 32.88
CA GLY A 866 -21.33 -2.10 34.32
C GLY A 866 -22.58 -1.29 34.71
N ALA A 867 -22.72 -0.09 34.17
CA ALA A 867 -23.89 0.75 34.38
C ALA A 867 -25.17 0.12 33.83
N GLU A 868 -25.06 -0.50 32.62
CA GLU A 868 -26.19 -1.21 32.02
C GLU A 868 -26.62 -2.43 32.82
N THR A 869 -25.67 -3.20 33.33
CA THR A 869 -25.94 -4.37 34.17
C THR A 869 -26.69 -3.95 35.45
N LEU A 870 -26.33 -2.83 36.07
CA LEU A 870 -27.00 -2.30 37.25
C LEU A 870 -28.43 -1.87 36.91
N ARG A 871 -28.67 -1.21 35.77
CA ARG A 871 -30.03 -0.86 35.33
C ARG A 871 -30.88 -2.09 35.05
N LEU A 872 -30.32 -3.11 34.44
CA LEU A 872 -31.01 -4.38 34.20
C LEU A 872 -31.33 -5.10 35.51
N ALA A 873 -30.42 -5.09 36.48
CA ALA A 873 -30.66 -5.65 37.81
C ALA A 873 -31.78 -4.87 38.54
N GLY A 874 -31.78 -3.55 38.46
CA GLY A 874 -32.87 -2.72 39.01
C GLY A 874 -34.20 -2.97 38.31
N TYR A 875 -34.22 -3.17 37.00
CA TYR A 875 -35.41 -3.55 36.25
C TYR A 875 -35.97 -4.90 36.73
N LEU A 876 -35.12 -5.91 36.95
CA LEU A 876 -35.51 -7.24 37.41
C LEU A 876 -36.15 -7.19 38.83
N VAL A 877 -35.59 -6.38 39.73
CA VAL A 877 -36.18 -6.14 41.05
C VAL A 877 -37.59 -5.56 40.91
N LEU A 878 -37.79 -4.63 39.95
CA LEU A 878 -39.13 -4.06 39.72
C LEU A 878 -40.09 -5.03 39.03
N ALA A 879 -39.62 -5.75 38.03
CA ALA A 879 -40.44 -6.63 37.21
C ALA A 879 -40.85 -7.92 37.92
N ARG A 880 -39.92 -8.58 38.62
CA ARG A 880 -40.13 -9.92 39.23
C ARG A 880 -40.32 -9.88 40.74
N ASN A 881 -39.79 -8.90 41.41
CA ASN A 881 -39.79 -8.80 42.87
C ASN A 881 -39.36 -10.08 43.59
N SER A 882 -38.31 -10.72 43.10
CA SER A 882 -37.83 -12.02 43.59
C SER A 882 -36.64 -11.83 44.57
N SER A 883 -36.58 -12.66 45.61
CA SER A 883 -35.46 -12.65 46.54
C SER A 883 -34.09 -12.80 45.86
N ARG A 884 -34.04 -13.55 44.78
CA ARG A 884 -32.85 -13.74 43.94
C ARG A 884 -32.38 -12.42 43.29
N ASP A 885 -33.31 -11.57 42.83
CA ASP A 885 -32.97 -10.30 42.16
C ASP A 885 -32.38 -9.31 43.16
N TYR A 886 -32.95 -9.26 44.39
CA TYR A 886 -32.39 -8.47 45.49
C TYR A 886 -30.98 -8.94 45.88
N ALA A 887 -30.76 -10.25 46.00
CA ALA A 887 -29.45 -10.81 46.28
C ALA A 887 -28.42 -10.48 45.19
N GLY A 888 -28.82 -10.57 43.90
CA GLY A 888 -27.97 -10.20 42.77
C GLY A 888 -27.56 -8.73 42.78
N LEU A 889 -28.49 -7.82 43.11
CA LEU A 889 -28.20 -6.39 43.23
C LEU A 889 -27.34 -6.09 44.48
N ALA A 890 -27.55 -6.79 45.59
CA ALA A 890 -26.74 -6.64 46.79
C ALA A 890 -25.28 -7.07 46.54
N GLU A 891 -25.05 -8.17 45.88
CA GLU A 891 -23.69 -8.59 45.49
C GLU A 891 -22.99 -7.57 44.57
N LEU A 892 -23.73 -6.97 43.64
CA LEU A 892 -23.17 -5.89 42.81
C LEU A 892 -22.87 -4.64 43.67
N ALA A 893 -23.68 -4.37 44.70
CA ALA A 893 -23.43 -3.27 45.64
C ALA A 893 -22.21 -3.55 46.53
N ASP A 894 -21.96 -4.79 46.90
CA ASP A 894 -20.72 -5.19 47.59
C ASP A 894 -19.48 -5.01 46.72
N ALA A 895 -19.58 -5.41 45.45
CA ALA A 895 -18.44 -5.38 44.54
C ALA A 895 -18.09 -3.95 44.03
N LEU A 896 -19.09 -3.11 43.82
CA LEU A 896 -18.94 -1.79 43.18
C LEU A 896 -19.11 -0.60 44.14
N GLY A 897 -19.66 -0.82 45.29
CA GLY A 897 -20.02 0.15 46.29
C GLY A 897 -21.42 0.77 46.07
N PRO A 898 -22.17 1.03 47.14
CA PRO A 898 -23.57 1.51 47.06
C PRO A 898 -23.75 2.81 46.26
N LYS A 899 -22.80 3.74 46.35
CA LYS A 899 -22.87 5.03 45.62
C LYS A 899 -22.76 4.81 44.12
N THR A 900 -21.89 3.94 43.67
CA THR A 900 -21.73 3.63 42.21
C THR A 900 -23.02 3.00 41.68
N VAL A 901 -23.62 2.10 42.45
CA VAL A 901 -24.88 1.46 42.08
C VAL A 901 -26.03 2.48 42.03
N ALA A 902 -26.12 3.35 43.02
CA ALA A 902 -27.12 4.41 43.08
C ALA A 902 -27.01 5.36 41.92
N GLY A 903 -25.81 5.80 41.56
CA GLY A 903 -25.55 6.69 40.40
C GLY A 903 -26.03 6.09 39.08
N ALA A 904 -25.86 4.77 38.86
CA ALA A 904 -26.35 4.09 37.68
C ALA A 904 -27.90 3.91 37.69
N LEU A 905 -28.48 3.61 38.81
CA LEU A 905 -29.93 3.34 38.96
C LEU A 905 -30.76 4.63 38.91
N ARG A 906 -30.22 5.74 39.35
CA ARG A 906 -30.90 7.05 39.30
C ARG A 906 -31.36 7.39 37.89
N GLY A 907 -30.62 7.01 36.86
CA GLY A 907 -30.94 7.31 35.48
C GLY A 907 -31.87 6.29 34.81
N ILE A 908 -32.43 5.31 35.51
CA ILE A 908 -33.17 4.19 34.92
C ILE A 908 -34.40 4.66 34.10
N ASP A 909 -35.06 5.74 34.51
CA ASP A 909 -36.22 6.32 33.82
C ASP A 909 -35.94 6.76 32.39
N ALA A 910 -34.68 7.11 32.08
CA ALA A 910 -34.28 7.50 30.75
C ALA A 910 -34.19 6.35 29.76
N TYR A 911 -34.24 5.10 30.22
CA TYR A 911 -34.04 3.90 29.44
C TYR A 911 -35.34 3.11 29.22
N TYR A 912 -36.38 3.41 29.95
CA TYR A 912 -37.67 2.71 29.84
C TYR A 912 -38.82 3.68 29.65
N SER A 913 -39.75 3.33 28.74
CA SER A 913 -40.99 4.11 28.51
C SER A 913 -42.20 3.30 29.00
N GLY A 914 -43.19 3.97 29.49
CA GLY A 914 -44.39 3.35 30.03
C GLY A 914 -44.46 3.61 31.54
N GLN A 915 -44.92 4.83 31.91
CA GLN A 915 -45.17 5.10 33.28
C GLN A 915 -46.46 4.41 33.76
N PRO A 916 -46.49 3.82 34.95
CA PRO A 916 -47.75 3.41 35.56
C PRO A 916 -48.71 4.60 35.68
N ALA A 917 -49.99 4.33 35.61
CA ALA A 917 -51.05 5.32 35.68
C ALA A 917 -50.98 6.22 36.94
N ASP A 918 -50.24 5.80 37.97
CA ASP A 918 -50.10 6.51 39.25
C ASP A 918 -48.96 7.56 39.29
N GLY A 919 -48.26 7.79 38.18
CA GLY A 919 -47.29 8.87 38.06
C GLY A 919 -45.96 8.70 38.80
N HIS A 920 -45.70 7.53 39.40
CA HIS A 920 -44.45 7.26 40.10
C HIS A 920 -43.36 6.78 39.12
N TRP A 921 -42.25 7.52 39.11
CA TRP A 921 -41.06 7.17 38.32
C TRP A 921 -40.47 5.83 38.75
N MET A 922 -39.89 5.09 37.81
CA MET A 922 -39.24 3.79 38.06
C MET A 922 -38.16 3.90 39.15
N ALA A 923 -37.35 4.96 39.08
CA ALA A 923 -36.34 5.22 40.11
C ALA A 923 -36.95 5.33 41.50
N THR A 924 -38.11 6.01 41.65
CA THR A 924 -38.84 6.18 42.92
C THR A 924 -39.37 4.83 43.40
N GLN A 925 -40.00 4.05 42.52
CA GLN A 925 -40.48 2.70 42.87
C GLN A 925 -39.35 1.76 43.30
N LEU A 926 -38.21 1.85 42.62
CA LEU A 926 -37.03 1.09 42.94
C LEU A 926 -36.47 1.45 44.34
N VAL A 927 -36.41 2.75 44.65
CA VAL A 927 -36.02 3.23 45.99
C VAL A 927 -36.96 2.65 47.07
N CYS A 928 -38.28 2.68 46.86
CA CYS A 928 -39.24 2.14 47.83
C CYS A 928 -39.03 0.64 48.07
N ARG A 929 -38.85 -0.15 46.96
CA ARG A 929 -38.61 -1.59 47.10
C ARG A 929 -37.25 -1.95 47.70
N LEU A 930 -36.22 -1.16 47.42
CA LEU A 930 -34.89 -1.37 48.02
C LEU A 930 -34.81 -0.93 49.46
N ALA A 931 -35.63 0.04 49.88
CA ALA A 931 -35.68 0.47 51.26
C ALA A 931 -36.35 -0.57 52.19
N ASP A 932 -37.34 -1.29 51.67
CA ASP A 932 -38.04 -2.36 52.39
C ASP A 932 -38.30 -3.55 51.43
N PRO A 933 -37.32 -4.45 51.26
CA PRO A 933 -37.43 -5.57 50.33
C PRO A 933 -38.44 -6.62 50.83
N GLU A 934 -39.63 -6.63 50.22
CA GLU A 934 -40.68 -7.63 50.43
C GLU A 934 -40.86 -8.48 49.16
N PRO A 935 -40.08 -9.54 48.95
CA PRO A 935 -40.21 -10.38 47.75
C PRO A 935 -41.51 -11.18 47.77
N THR A 936 -42.21 -11.20 46.60
CA THR A 936 -43.48 -11.89 46.39
C THR A 936 -43.33 -13.40 46.41
N ALA A 937 -42.14 -13.93 46.09
CA ALA A 937 -41.81 -15.35 46.22
C ALA A 937 -40.57 -15.45 47.12
N ARG A 938 -40.76 -15.86 48.36
CA ARG A 938 -39.69 -16.40 49.21
C ARG A 938 -39.42 -17.82 48.71
N GLY A 939 -38.68 -17.97 47.63
CA GLY A 939 -38.15 -19.26 47.21
C GLY A 939 -37.21 -19.76 48.31
N ASP A 940 -37.31 -21.04 48.65
CA ASP A 940 -36.44 -21.70 49.61
C ASP A 940 -34.97 -21.44 49.33
N TYR A 941 -34.35 -20.62 50.15
CA TYR A 941 -32.89 -20.41 50.13
C TYR A 941 -32.12 -21.64 50.61
N THR A 942 -32.83 -22.72 50.93
CA THR A 942 -32.27 -23.91 51.62
C THR A 942 -32.08 -25.14 50.73
N SER A 943 -32.43 -25.13 49.51
CA SER A 943 -32.28 -26.29 48.63
C SER A 943 -31.51 -26.01 47.36
N GLY A 944 -30.25 -26.23 47.36
CA GLY A 944 -29.57 -27.00 46.32
C GLY A 944 -28.97 -26.27 45.18
N ASP A 945 -28.69 -24.95 45.20
CA ASP A 945 -27.85 -24.34 44.15
C ASP A 945 -26.52 -23.83 44.73
N ASP A 946 -25.65 -24.79 45.02
CA ASP A 946 -24.22 -24.55 45.39
C ASP A 946 -23.38 -23.91 44.25
N ALA A 947 -23.98 -23.47 43.16
CA ALA A 947 -23.27 -22.82 42.05
C ALA A 947 -22.86 -21.36 42.34
N LEU A 948 -23.40 -20.73 43.38
CA LEU A 948 -23.12 -19.37 43.79
C LEU A 948 -22.53 -19.25 45.22
N GLY A 949 -21.99 -20.29 45.73
CA GLY A 949 -20.93 -20.33 46.75
C GLY A 949 -20.96 -19.35 47.94
N ALA A 950 -22.09 -18.90 48.43
CA ALA A 950 -22.23 -18.31 49.78
C ALA A 950 -23.71 -18.30 50.18
N SER A 951 -24.06 -18.82 51.34
CA SER A 951 -25.34 -18.56 52.00
C SER A 951 -25.40 -17.07 52.31
N THR A 952 -26.00 -16.31 51.42
CA THR A 952 -26.16 -14.87 51.62
C THR A 952 -27.27 -14.70 52.64
N ASP A 953 -26.90 -14.23 53.81
CA ASP A 953 -27.85 -13.93 54.88
C ASP A 953 -28.82 -12.83 54.36
N TRP A 954 -30.11 -13.07 54.50
CA TRP A 954 -31.15 -12.15 54.05
C TRP A 954 -31.04 -10.76 54.70
N GLU A 955 -30.62 -10.71 55.99
CA GLU A 955 -30.33 -9.43 56.66
C GLU A 955 -29.22 -8.65 55.96
N HIS A 956 -28.19 -9.33 55.44
CA HIS A 956 -27.15 -8.69 54.67
C HIS A 956 -27.69 -8.10 53.34
N VAL A 957 -28.55 -8.87 52.64
CA VAL A 957 -29.18 -8.39 51.40
C VAL A 957 -30.04 -7.15 51.66
N GLN A 958 -30.88 -7.20 52.71
CA GLN A 958 -31.70 -6.06 53.11
C GLN A 958 -30.84 -4.84 53.46
N GLY A 959 -29.79 -5.04 54.25
CA GLY A 959 -28.88 -3.94 54.61
C GLY A 959 -28.19 -3.30 53.41
N ARG A 960 -27.82 -4.07 52.39
CA ARG A 960 -27.22 -3.56 51.16
C ARG A 960 -28.22 -2.87 50.27
N CYS A 961 -29.40 -3.40 50.10
CA CYS A 961 -30.48 -2.76 49.36
C CYS A 961 -30.86 -1.42 50.00
N LEU A 962 -30.97 -1.34 51.30
CA LEU A 962 -31.21 -0.10 52.01
C LEU A 962 -30.07 0.92 51.80
N ALA A 963 -28.82 0.47 51.85
CA ALA A 963 -27.68 1.35 51.60
C ALA A 963 -27.70 1.96 50.16
N VAL A 964 -28.14 1.17 49.16
CA VAL A 964 -28.32 1.66 47.80
C VAL A 964 -29.49 2.65 47.72
N ALA A 965 -30.62 2.34 48.36
CA ALA A 965 -31.78 3.25 48.42
C ALA A 965 -31.44 4.59 49.05
N VAL A 966 -30.71 4.59 50.17
CA VAL A 966 -30.23 5.81 50.82
C VAL A 966 -29.30 6.62 49.91
N ALA A 967 -28.33 5.93 49.26
CA ALA A 967 -27.43 6.57 48.32
C ALA A 967 -28.15 7.15 47.09
N MET A 968 -29.21 6.52 46.57
CA MET A 968 -30.04 7.05 45.49
C MET A 968 -30.76 8.34 45.91
N LEU A 969 -31.25 8.41 47.20
CA LEU A 969 -31.88 9.59 47.73
C LEU A 969 -30.88 10.72 47.99
N GLU A 970 -29.67 10.42 48.46
CA GLU A 970 -28.60 11.40 48.66
C GLU A 970 -28.16 12.06 47.34
N GLU A 971 -28.03 11.26 46.29
CA GLU A 971 -27.68 11.76 44.98
C GLU A 971 -28.83 12.52 44.26
N ALA A 972 -30.09 12.34 44.71
CA ALA A 972 -31.22 13.05 44.17
C ALA A 972 -31.43 14.45 44.80
N ARG A 973 -30.82 14.69 45.99
CA ARG A 973 -30.71 16.01 46.59
C ARG A 973 -29.66 16.87 45.95
#